data_dabf33f8ba7469d78cacd4943e08ecd3
#
_entry.id   dabf33f8ba7469d78cacd4943e08ecd3
#
_cell.length_a   1.000
_cell.length_b   1.000
_cell.length_c   1.000
_cell.angle_alpha   90.00
_cell.angle_beta   90.00
_cell.angle_gamma   90.00
#
_symmetry.space_group_name_H-M   'P 1'
#
loop_
_entity.id
_entity.type
_entity.pdbx_description
1 polymer ?
#
loop_
_entity_poly.entity_id
_entity_poly.type
_entity_poly.pdbx_seq_one_letter_code
_entity_poly.pdbx_strand_id
1 'polypeptide(L)'
;MRKRVFLCILIGWWGMIHAQLLPPIYNYTPSEYKGESQNWKICQAENKKIYFANNTGLLEFNGVVWQRYPLPNGAIARAVSAKGNTLYTGGFAEFGYWQPNKFNELQYTSLSRQLNPADIEDEEIWKIIFSDRWVLFQSLHKIFIYDTQQQRFKIISATHHLPKIFKIGEHIYFQKMKEGLFKLVNGEEVLVTDHPLFREHILINLLPQKEHFLFVTQDKGIYEGTPTQIEAWKVSASQLINTLNIYSCERLSDGSLVLGTIAKGVYRISAKGELLEHLQQKEGLQNNTVLSIFEDKEHNVWLGLDNGISMVNFFSPFRLYKDYEGILGAVYTSIVHQGTLYLGTNQGLFYTPFPLQSNSKFSLVEGTNGQVWQLKVVENTLFCGHNSGTFIIENHQATSICNLLGTWDVKPIAGHSNWLLQGNYEGLHLLEKKDGRWQYRNKIEGFNVSSRFFEFISPTELLVSHEYKGVFRLQLNDDFTKVTQVHKETSAPMGRKSAIAKYRNEIWYFTEKGLFKYNTTTHKFVQDEALTQQLFHQDSYLSGTLVQGKDEGLWAFTQHNIVKIAQGKLDNVPQLKKMPLSASFRKDLVGYENLYEYREGDCLLGTSTGFMSFVFNQVTHTPYEVHIEHIASSRVEGALRAIALDTKEIEFNHTENNFTFSYSVPAYCGMFPSVYQYKLKGLYEHWSDWSEEATVRFENLPAGDYTFLVRAKVGDAVSPNTASFHFVIRKPWYATNVMIAFYIALLCGLLLVVHRVYRVHYKRHKKKVEQEKEKELALMQLENDRTVMQLRNDKLQSEVESKNRELAATTMSIVRKNELLMSIKEALLSSGNGKEVLHIVDDNINSEGDWEHFQEIFNQTDRDFLTRLKNLHPDLTPNDIKLCIYLRLNLSSKEIAPLLNISTQSVEIKRYRLRKKMLLERNQNLTDYILKL
;
A
#
# COMPACT_ATOMS: atom_id res chain seq x y z
N MET A 1 -41.72 -37.76 56.43
CA MET A 1 -41.28 -37.77 55.02
C MET A 1 -40.82 -36.36 54.68
N ARG A 2 -39.52 -36.12 54.75
CA ARG A 2 -38.89 -34.85 54.41
C ARG A 2 -38.33 -34.94 52.97
N LYS A 3 -38.91 -34.21 52.01
CA LYS A 3 -38.35 -34.04 50.63
C LYS A 3 -37.21 -33.00 50.72
N ARG A 4 -35.98 -33.42 50.52
CA ARG A 4 -34.81 -32.55 50.29
C ARG A 4 -34.86 -32.11 48.84
N VAL A 5 -35.06 -30.82 48.64
CA VAL A 5 -34.87 -30.17 47.36
C VAL A 5 -33.36 -29.88 47.20
N PHE A 6 -32.69 -30.53 46.27
CA PHE A 6 -31.32 -30.22 45.84
C PHE A 6 -31.40 -29.03 44.88
N LEU A 7 -30.99 -27.85 45.36
CA LEU A 7 -30.78 -26.69 44.51
C LEU A 7 -29.38 -26.83 43.85
N CYS A 8 -29.34 -27.27 42.60
CA CYS A 8 -28.13 -27.19 41.81
C CYS A 8 -27.85 -25.75 41.44
N ILE A 9 -26.91 -25.14 42.14
CA ILE A 9 -26.34 -23.84 41.72
C ILE A 9 -25.41 -24.17 40.54
N LEU A 10 -25.88 -23.95 39.33
CA LEU A 10 -25.06 -23.83 38.13
C LEU A 10 -24.31 -22.48 38.22
N ILE A 11 -23.12 -22.52 38.81
CA ILE A 11 -22.16 -21.44 38.62
C ILE A 11 -21.67 -21.56 37.19
N GLY A 12 -22.33 -20.84 36.31
CA GLY A 12 -21.82 -20.59 34.98
C GLY A 12 -20.48 -19.86 35.10
N TRP A 13 -19.42 -20.55 34.76
CA TRP A 13 -18.15 -19.90 34.44
C TRP A 13 -18.36 -19.06 33.19
N TRP A 14 -18.78 -17.85 33.39
CA TRP A 14 -18.63 -16.84 32.36
C TRP A 14 -17.15 -16.50 32.31
N GLY A 15 -16.50 -16.94 31.25
CA GLY A 15 -15.12 -16.54 30.94
C GLY A 15 -15.06 -15.02 30.99
N MET A 16 -14.31 -14.48 31.91
CA MET A 16 -14.10 -13.05 32.01
C MET A 16 -13.24 -12.60 30.83
N ILE A 17 -13.87 -12.04 29.84
CA ILE A 17 -13.18 -11.46 28.69
C ILE A 17 -12.77 -10.06 29.07
N HIS A 18 -11.48 -9.83 29.03
CA HIS A 18 -10.86 -8.56 29.38
C HIS A 18 -10.63 -7.77 28.10
N ALA A 19 -11.22 -6.60 27.99
CA ALA A 19 -10.92 -5.65 26.94
C ALA A 19 -9.55 -5.02 27.20
N GLN A 20 -8.52 -5.52 26.54
CA GLN A 20 -7.15 -5.02 26.66
C GLN A 20 -6.80 -4.18 25.43
N LEU A 21 -6.28 -2.96 25.65
CA LEU A 21 -5.61 -2.20 24.61
C LEU A 21 -4.27 -2.86 24.30
N LEU A 22 -4.18 -3.42 23.12
CA LEU A 22 -3.06 -4.25 22.70
C LEU A 22 -2.03 -3.44 21.89
N PRO A 23 -0.75 -3.75 22.00
CA PRO A 23 0.24 -3.26 21.05
C PRO A 23 -0.07 -3.79 19.64
N PRO A 24 0.42 -3.15 18.58
CA PRO A 24 0.32 -3.70 17.23
C PRO A 24 0.98 -5.07 17.14
N ILE A 25 0.27 -6.03 16.56
CA ILE A 25 0.72 -7.40 16.34
C ILE A 25 0.62 -7.71 14.85
N TYR A 26 1.70 -8.21 14.28
CA TYR A 26 1.80 -8.67 12.89
C TYR A 26 2.13 -10.14 12.88
N ASN A 27 1.35 -10.92 12.15
CA ASN A 27 1.50 -12.36 12.04
C ASN A 27 1.98 -12.74 10.66
N TYR A 28 2.89 -13.69 10.60
CA TYR A 28 3.37 -14.31 9.37
C TYR A 28 3.09 -15.80 9.42
N THR A 29 2.34 -16.27 8.45
CA THR A 29 1.94 -17.67 8.34
C THR A 29 2.99 -18.50 7.60
N PRO A 30 3.04 -19.83 7.80
CA PRO A 30 3.93 -20.71 7.04
C PRO A 30 3.82 -20.56 5.51
N SER A 31 2.64 -20.25 5.00
CA SER A 31 2.42 -20.01 3.57
C SER A 31 3.09 -18.72 3.09
N GLU A 32 3.13 -17.66 3.91
CA GLU A 32 3.77 -16.39 3.56
C GLU A 32 5.29 -16.52 3.53
N TYR A 33 5.90 -17.13 4.56
CA TYR A 33 7.35 -17.30 4.57
C TYR A 33 7.84 -18.58 3.86
N LYS A 34 6.92 -19.38 3.26
CA LYS A 34 7.21 -20.57 2.46
C LYS A 34 8.06 -21.61 3.20
N GLY A 35 7.87 -21.73 4.50
CA GLY A 35 8.57 -22.63 5.40
C GLY A 35 7.59 -23.50 6.20
N GLU A 36 8.14 -24.35 7.09
CA GLU A 36 7.35 -25.12 8.04
C GLU A 36 6.96 -24.30 9.27
N SER A 37 6.08 -24.84 10.10
CA SER A 37 5.41 -24.11 11.17
C SER A 37 6.33 -23.59 12.28
N GLN A 38 7.34 -24.37 12.71
CA GLN A 38 8.10 -24.10 13.91
C GLN A 38 9.30 -23.18 13.66
N ASN A 39 9.46 -22.15 14.52
CA ASN A 39 10.54 -21.19 14.44
C ASN A 39 11.30 -21.14 15.77
N TRP A 40 12.45 -21.84 15.80
CA TRP A 40 13.18 -22.21 17.01
C TRP A 40 14.07 -21.11 17.59
N LYS A 41 14.65 -20.28 16.73
CA LYS A 41 15.51 -19.18 17.13
C LYS A 41 15.46 -18.06 16.11
N ILE A 42 15.70 -16.83 16.58
CA ILE A 42 15.65 -15.60 15.77
C ILE A 42 16.93 -14.81 16.03
N CYS A 43 17.48 -14.20 15.01
CA CYS A 43 18.53 -13.19 15.14
C CYS A 43 18.41 -12.13 14.05
N GLN A 44 19.07 -10.99 14.28
CA GLN A 44 19.24 -9.93 13.30
C GLN A 44 20.72 -9.77 12.98
N ALA A 45 21.07 -9.69 11.72
CA ALA A 45 22.44 -9.41 11.29
C ALA A 45 22.72 -7.90 11.23
N GLU A 46 23.92 -7.54 10.85
CA GLU A 46 24.35 -6.14 10.75
C GLU A 46 23.65 -5.40 9.60
N ASN A 47 23.34 -6.13 8.53
CA ASN A 47 22.49 -5.68 7.41
C ASN A 47 21.03 -5.42 7.78
N LYS A 48 20.69 -5.54 9.04
CA LYS A 48 19.36 -5.41 9.64
C LYS A 48 18.33 -6.47 9.22
N LYS A 49 18.64 -7.40 8.33
CA LYS A 49 17.73 -8.51 8.00
C LYS A 49 17.51 -9.42 9.20
N ILE A 50 16.31 -9.97 9.30
CA ILE A 50 15.92 -10.92 10.34
C ILE A 50 16.04 -12.35 9.82
N TYR A 51 16.60 -13.23 10.66
CA TYR A 51 16.81 -14.62 10.32
C TYR A 51 16.17 -15.54 11.35
N PHE A 52 15.56 -16.62 10.85
CA PHE A 52 14.87 -17.60 11.69
C PHE A 52 15.44 -19.00 11.44
N ALA A 53 15.70 -19.70 12.52
CA ALA A 53 15.93 -21.15 12.48
C ALA A 53 14.56 -21.86 12.41
N ASN A 54 14.28 -22.48 11.27
CA ASN A 54 13.01 -23.09 10.95
C ASN A 54 13.19 -24.57 10.60
N ASN A 55 12.13 -25.35 10.64
CA ASN A 55 12.19 -26.76 10.26
C ASN A 55 12.64 -26.99 8.80
N THR A 56 12.47 -26.01 7.92
CA THR A 56 12.96 -26.09 6.53
C THR A 56 14.39 -25.59 6.34
N GLY A 57 15.09 -25.20 7.41
CA GLY A 57 16.41 -24.60 7.37
C GLY A 57 16.43 -23.15 7.88
N LEU A 58 17.22 -22.30 7.25
CA LEU A 58 17.32 -20.87 7.56
C LEU A 58 16.32 -20.10 6.73
N LEU A 59 15.51 -19.26 7.38
CA LEU A 59 14.67 -18.25 6.72
C LEU A 59 15.31 -16.87 6.89
N GLU A 60 15.29 -16.08 5.83
CA GLU A 60 15.70 -14.68 5.79
C GLU A 60 14.49 -13.81 5.49
N PHE A 61 14.34 -12.69 6.21
CA PHE A 61 13.34 -11.67 5.93
C PHE A 61 14.01 -10.29 5.84
N ASN A 62 13.83 -9.62 4.71
CA ASN A 62 14.40 -8.28 4.45
C ASN A 62 13.39 -7.13 4.60
N GLY A 63 12.18 -7.40 5.16
CA GLY A 63 11.09 -6.45 5.26
C GLY A 63 10.07 -6.55 4.12
N VAL A 64 10.42 -7.19 3.01
CA VAL A 64 9.57 -7.34 1.82
C VAL A 64 9.40 -8.79 1.42
N VAL A 65 10.50 -9.53 1.30
CA VAL A 65 10.54 -10.89 0.75
C VAL A 65 11.13 -11.85 1.76
N TRP A 66 10.51 -13.02 1.87
CA TRP A 66 11.03 -14.17 2.59
C TRP A 66 11.87 -15.04 1.67
N GLN A 67 13.09 -15.37 2.11
CA GLN A 67 14.01 -16.27 1.40
C GLN A 67 14.31 -17.49 2.28
N ARG A 68 14.38 -18.68 1.67
CA ARG A 68 14.64 -19.93 2.37
C ARG A 68 15.97 -20.53 1.92
N TYR A 69 16.77 -20.97 2.88
CA TYR A 69 18.05 -21.63 2.68
C TYR A 69 18.07 -22.96 3.45
N PRO A 70 17.90 -24.12 2.79
CA PRO A 70 17.95 -25.42 3.45
C PRO A 70 19.37 -25.76 3.90
N LEU A 71 19.49 -26.47 5.05
CA LEU A 71 20.76 -27.07 5.44
C LEU A 71 21.15 -28.19 4.47
N PRO A 72 22.47 -28.46 4.27
CA PRO A 72 22.92 -29.42 3.26
C PRO A 72 22.40 -30.85 3.44
N ASN A 73 22.14 -31.26 4.69
CA ASN A 73 21.60 -32.57 5.02
C ASN A 73 20.05 -32.60 5.11
N GLY A 74 19.38 -31.47 4.78
CA GLY A 74 17.95 -31.31 4.92
C GLY A 74 17.45 -31.28 6.36
N ALA A 75 18.36 -31.16 7.35
CA ALA A 75 17.98 -31.12 8.74
C ALA A 75 17.23 -29.84 9.12
N ILE A 76 16.44 -29.94 10.20
CA ILE A 76 15.81 -28.79 10.85
C ILE A 76 16.90 -27.87 11.39
N ALA A 77 16.81 -26.57 11.12
CA ALA A 77 17.60 -25.59 11.84
C ALA A 77 17.00 -25.31 13.22
N ARG A 78 17.75 -25.56 14.29
CA ARG A 78 17.32 -25.28 15.68
C ARG A 78 17.94 -24.03 16.24
N ALA A 79 19.11 -23.67 15.74
CA ALA A 79 19.87 -22.53 16.22
C ALA A 79 20.28 -21.63 15.05
N VAL A 80 20.18 -20.33 15.26
CA VAL A 80 20.76 -19.29 14.39
C VAL A 80 21.30 -18.17 15.25
N SER A 81 22.44 -17.62 14.85
CA SER A 81 23.05 -16.46 15.50
C SER A 81 23.92 -15.71 14.50
N ALA A 82 24.01 -14.38 14.61
CA ALA A 82 24.75 -13.53 13.70
C ALA A 82 25.97 -12.89 14.37
N LYS A 83 27.09 -12.83 13.63
CA LYS A 83 28.26 -12.02 13.99
C LYS A 83 28.65 -11.19 12.80
N GLY A 84 28.35 -9.88 12.85
CA GLY A 84 28.37 -9.04 11.66
C GLY A 84 27.31 -9.51 10.64
N ASN A 85 27.76 -9.77 9.43
CA ASN A 85 26.94 -10.35 8.36
C ASN A 85 27.17 -11.86 8.15
N THR A 86 27.97 -12.49 9.00
CA THR A 86 28.15 -13.96 9.00
C THR A 86 27.09 -14.58 9.92
N LEU A 87 26.32 -15.51 9.39
CA LEU A 87 25.29 -16.21 10.13
C LEU A 87 25.78 -17.62 10.46
N TYR A 88 25.58 -18.03 11.67
CA TYR A 88 25.89 -19.39 12.13
C TYR A 88 24.58 -20.13 12.37
N THR A 89 24.46 -21.32 11.84
CA THR A 89 23.29 -22.19 12.02
C THR A 89 23.72 -23.54 12.56
N GLY A 90 22.79 -24.15 13.27
CA GLY A 90 22.94 -25.49 13.77
C GLY A 90 21.62 -26.26 13.77
N GLY A 91 21.70 -27.54 13.50
CA GLY A 91 20.60 -28.49 13.48
C GLY A 91 21.09 -29.88 13.87
N PHE A 92 20.39 -30.92 13.43
CA PHE A 92 20.76 -32.31 13.69
C PHE A 92 21.96 -32.73 12.86
N ALA A 93 23.04 -33.19 13.53
CA ALA A 93 24.29 -33.62 12.94
C ALA A 93 24.98 -32.61 12.00
N GLU A 94 24.55 -31.36 11.98
CA GLU A 94 25.07 -30.35 11.07
C GLU A 94 25.09 -28.96 11.72
N PHE A 95 26.19 -28.26 11.60
CA PHE A 95 26.33 -26.87 11.90
C PHE A 95 27.45 -26.22 11.10
N GLY A 96 27.30 -24.92 10.87
CA GLY A 96 28.25 -24.17 10.09
C GLY A 96 27.86 -22.71 10.00
N TYR A 97 28.33 -22.06 8.97
CA TYR A 97 28.07 -20.66 8.77
C TYR A 97 27.69 -20.33 7.33
N TRP A 98 26.97 -19.23 7.18
CA TRP A 98 26.54 -18.65 5.92
C TRP A 98 27.22 -17.30 5.72
N GLN A 99 27.68 -17.05 4.51
CA GLN A 99 28.20 -15.76 4.11
C GLN A 99 27.60 -15.38 2.75
N PRO A 100 27.29 -14.10 2.52
CA PRO A 100 26.81 -13.68 1.21
C PRO A 100 27.92 -13.84 0.17
N ASN A 101 27.57 -14.41 -0.97
CA ASN A 101 28.43 -14.43 -2.14
C ASN A 101 28.36 -13.07 -2.86
N LYS A 102 29.08 -12.92 -3.96
CA LYS A 102 29.08 -11.70 -4.77
C LYS A 102 27.71 -11.33 -5.38
N PHE A 103 26.76 -12.25 -5.36
CA PHE A 103 25.38 -12.02 -5.80
C PHE A 103 24.41 -11.70 -4.66
N ASN A 104 24.95 -11.50 -3.44
CA ASN A 104 24.19 -11.32 -2.19
C ASN A 104 23.33 -12.54 -1.79
N GLU A 105 23.66 -13.73 -2.30
CA GLU A 105 23.02 -14.97 -1.89
C GLU A 105 23.85 -15.64 -0.81
N LEU A 106 23.21 -16.17 0.20
CA LEU A 106 23.91 -16.86 1.31
C LEU A 106 24.49 -18.19 0.84
N GLN A 107 25.77 -18.36 1.06
CA GLN A 107 26.50 -19.58 0.76
C GLN A 107 26.94 -20.26 2.07
N TYR A 108 26.62 -21.54 2.19
CA TYR A 108 26.89 -22.33 3.39
C TYR A 108 28.27 -22.96 3.40
N THR A 109 28.93 -22.90 4.54
CA THR A 109 30.15 -23.65 4.85
C THR A 109 29.91 -24.51 6.08
N SER A 110 29.96 -25.83 5.91
CA SER A 110 29.80 -26.78 7.01
C SER A 110 31.07 -26.82 7.89
N LEU A 111 30.89 -26.66 9.17
CA LEU A 111 31.95 -26.85 10.18
C LEU A 111 31.91 -28.26 10.79
N SER A 112 30.72 -28.84 10.89
CA SER A 112 30.55 -30.21 11.44
C SER A 112 31.34 -31.27 10.68
N ARG A 113 31.55 -31.09 9.38
CA ARG A 113 32.37 -32.00 8.56
C ARG A 113 33.85 -32.10 8.94
N GLN A 114 34.33 -31.17 9.77
CA GLN A 114 35.69 -31.20 10.31
C GLN A 114 35.81 -32.08 11.54
N LEU A 115 34.69 -32.55 12.10
CA LEU A 115 34.64 -33.42 13.27
C LEU A 115 34.61 -34.89 12.89
N ASN A 116 34.99 -35.76 13.85
CA ASN A 116 34.73 -37.18 13.68
C ASN A 116 33.20 -37.42 13.64
N PRO A 117 32.68 -38.25 12.76
CA PRO A 117 31.26 -38.58 12.71
C PRO A 117 30.65 -38.97 14.06
N ALA A 118 31.33 -39.80 14.84
CA ALA A 118 30.92 -40.23 16.17
C ALA A 118 30.76 -39.11 17.19
N ASP A 119 31.34 -37.91 16.92
CA ASP A 119 31.20 -36.80 17.83
C ASP A 119 29.91 -35.99 17.56
N ILE A 120 29.34 -36.09 16.34
CA ILE A 120 28.27 -35.22 15.89
C ILE A 120 26.98 -35.95 15.40
N GLU A 121 27.06 -37.23 15.01
CA GLU A 121 25.98 -37.96 14.34
C GLU A 121 24.64 -38.00 15.13
N ASP A 122 24.69 -37.97 16.46
CA ASP A 122 23.52 -38.00 17.35
C ASP A 122 23.28 -36.65 18.04
N GLU A 123 23.94 -35.58 17.62
CA GLU A 123 23.88 -34.30 18.30
C GLU A 123 22.98 -33.30 17.53
N GLU A 124 22.08 -32.65 18.22
CA GLU A 124 21.26 -31.57 17.71
C GLU A 124 21.67 -30.24 18.36
N ILE A 125 22.01 -29.24 17.56
CA ILE A 125 22.53 -27.96 18.07
C ILE A 125 21.36 -27.00 18.38
N TRP A 126 21.24 -26.65 19.66
CA TRP A 126 20.14 -25.81 20.17
C TRP A 126 20.51 -24.35 20.39
N LYS A 127 21.77 -24.02 20.61
CA LYS A 127 22.21 -22.65 20.87
C LYS A 127 23.62 -22.39 20.33
N ILE A 128 23.82 -21.16 19.85
CA ILE A 128 25.12 -20.68 19.35
C ILE A 128 25.45 -19.39 20.09
N ILE A 129 26.64 -19.30 20.62
CA ILE A 129 27.18 -18.16 21.37
C ILE A 129 28.54 -17.76 20.81
N PHE A 130 28.81 -16.45 20.79
CA PHE A 130 30.11 -15.90 20.41
C PHE A 130 30.88 -15.39 21.63
N SER A 131 32.16 -15.70 21.69
CA SER A 131 33.09 -15.13 22.64
C SER A 131 34.44 -14.83 21.96
N ASP A 132 34.72 -13.56 21.70
CA ASP A 132 35.83 -13.08 20.91
C ASP A 132 35.98 -13.82 19.58
N ARG A 133 37.06 -14.67 19.47
CA ARG A 133 37.34 -15.49 18.30
C ARG A 133 36.62 -16.84 18.31
N TRP A 134 35.98 -17.21 19.41
CA TRP A 134 35.35 -18.52 19.53
C TRP A 134 33.86 -18.46 19.22
N VAL A 135 33.40 -19.52 18.58
CA VAL A 135 31.98 -19.80 18.37
C VAL A 135 31.65 -21.12 19.07
N LEU A 136 30.69 -21.05 19.99
CA LEU A 136 30.26 -22.20 20.77
C LEU A 136 28.92 -22.71 20.23
N PHE A 137 28.89 -23.98 19.85
CA PHE A 137 27.69 -24.68 19.42
C PHE A 137 27.29 -25.67 20.50
N GLN A 138 26.12 -25.49 21.09
CA GLN A 138 25.64 -26.30 22.18
C GLN A 138 24.58 -27.30 21.72
N SER A 139 24.81 -28.56 21.96
CA SER A 139 23.84 -29.65 21.93
C SER A 139 23.37 -30.02 23.35
N LEU A 140 22.51 -31.04 23.47
CA LEU A 140 22.11 -31.51 24.82
C LEU A 140 23.16 -32.27 25.59
N HIS A 141 24.25 -32.67 24.93
CA HIS A 141 25.32 -33.47 25.57
C HIS A 141 26.71 -32.88 25.40
N LYS A 142 26.88 -31.96 24.43
CA LYS A 142 28.22 -31.44 24.10
C LYS A 142 28.18 -29.92 23.86
N ILE A 143 29.32 -29.27 24.08
CA ILE A 143 29.59 -27.91 23.61
C ILE A 143 30.80 -28.01 22.67
N PHE A 144 30.57 -27.70 21.40
CA PHE A 144 31.63 -27.60 20.37
C PHE A 144 32.14 -26.17 20.35
N ILE A 145 33.39 -25.96 20.71
CA ILE A 145 34.05 -24.66 20.75
C ILE A 145 34.96 -24.56 19.55
N TYR A 146 34.59 -23.76 18.58
CA TYR A 146 35.32 -23.52 17.35
C TYR A 146 36.14 -22.24 17.44
N ASP A 147 37.47 -22.37 17.27
CA ASP A 147 38.37 -21.22 17.12
C ASP A 147 38.38 -20.75 15.66
N THR A 148 37.86 -19.57 15.41
CA THR A 148 37.75 -19.02 14.05
C THR A 148 39.09 -18.62 13.42
N GLN A 149 40.15 -18.44 14.25
CA GLN A 149 41.51 -18.12 13.78
C GLN A 149 42.35 -19.37 13.52
N GLN A 150 42.29 -20.32 14.45
CA GLN A 150 43.08 -21.56 14.36
C GLN A 150 42.33 -22.67 13.60
N GLN A 151 41.05 -22.48 13.34
CA GLN A 151 40.18 -23.47 12.68
C GLN A 151 40.21 -24.86 13.36
N ARG A 152 40.20 -24.87 14.70
CA ARG A 152 40.22 -26.06 15.53
C ARG A 152 39.04 -26.11 16.47
N PHE A 153 38.68 -27.33 16.86
CA PHE A 153 37.64 -27.58 17.84
C PHE A 153 38.23 -28.02 19.19
N LYS A 154 37.57 -27.55 20.25
CA LYS A 154 37.57 -28.17 21.57
C LYS A 154 36.16 -28.63 21.88
N ILE A 155 35.99 -29.82 22.43
CA ILE A 155 34.68 -30.40 22.77
C ILE A 155 34.63 -30.58 24.29
N ILE A 156 33.54 -30.07 24.88
CA ILE A 156 33.16 -30.33 26.27
C ILE A 156 31.99 -31.29 26.22
N SER A 157 32.09 -32.43 26.90
CA SER A 157 31.02 -33.43 26.95
C SER A 157 30.41 -33.45 28.37
N ALA A 158 29.11 -33.63 28.45
CA ALA A 158 28.40 -33.81 29.70
C ALA A 158 27.89 -35.23 29.82
N THR A 159 27.97 -35.80 31.02
CA THR A 159 27.40 -37.13 31.33
C THR A 159 25.90 -37.11 31.45
N HIS A 160 25.33 -35.94 31.77
CA HIS A 160 23.92 -35.69 31.86
C HIS A 160 23.52 -34.59 30.89
N HIS A 161 22.20 -34.34 30.73
CA HIS A 161 21.72 -33.30 29.83
C HIS A 161 22.33 -31.91 30.15
N LEU A 162 22.74 -31.19 29.10
CA LEU A 162 23.25 -29.83 29.10
C LEU A 162 22.18 -28.95 28.41
N PRO A 163 21.13 -28.53 29.13
CA PRO A 163 19.97 -27.92 28.48
C PRO A 163 20.25 -26.54 27.90
N LYS A 164 21.10 -25.73 28.54
CA LYS A 164 21.31 -24.34 28.14
C LYS A 164 22.73 -23.85 28.46
N ILE A 165 23.19 -22.94 27.62
CA ILE A 165 24.42 -22.16 27.76
C ILE A 165 24.08 -20.65 27.73
N PHE A 166 24.79 -19.84 28.52
CA PHE A 166 24.52 -18.40 28.68
C PHE A 166 25.82 -17.61 28.55
N LYS A 167 25.78 -16.47 27.89
CA LYS A 167 26.88 -15.49 27.90
C LYS A 167 26.46 -14.27 28.72
N ILE A 168 27.27 -13.86 29.67
CA ILE A 168 27.07 -12.67 30.51
C ILE A 168 28.38 -11.90 30.56
N GLY A 169 28.41 -10.75 29.89
CA GLY A 169 29.64 -10.05 29.62
C GLY A 169 30.61 -10.98 28.88
N GLU A 170 31.85 -11.14 29.44
CA GLU A 170 32.84 -12.04 28.86
C GLU A 170 32.78 -13.47 29.42
N HIS A 171 31.77 -13.74 30.26
CA HIS A 171 31.70 -15.04 30.94
C HIS A 171 30.63 -15.93 30.30
N ILE A 172 30.97 -17.19 30.16
CA ILE A 172 30.08 -18.22 29.64
C ILE A 172 29.71 -19.15 30.78
N TYR A 173 28.42 -19.28 31.04
CA TYR A 173 27.84 -20.20 32.00
C TYR A 173 27.04 -21.26 31.26
N PHE A 174 26.99 -22.45 31.85
CA PHE A 174 26.17 -23.54 31.32
C PHE A 174 25.68 -24.44 32.45
N GLN A 175 24.52 -25.01 32.25
CA GLN A 175 23.91 -25.91 33.21
C GLN A 175 24.18 -27.35 32.78
N LYS A 176 24.59 -28.19 33.72
CA LYS A 176 24.57 -29.65 33.61
C LYS A 176 23.56 -30.19 34.60
N MET A 177 22.54 -30.90 34.10
CA MET A 177 21.54 -31.52 34.97
C MET A 177 22.19 -32.51 35.90
N LYS A 178 21.66 -32.60 37.15
CA LYS A 178 22.15 -33.34 38.25
C LYS A 178 23.52 -32.91 38.84
N GLU A 179 24.31 -32.11 38.11
CA GLU A 179 25.63 -31.64 38.53
C GLU A 179 25.57 -30.18 39.04
N GLY A 180 24.93 -29.24 38.33
CA GLY A 180 24.78 -27.86 38.75
C GLY A 180 25.07 -26.84 37.65
N LEU A 181 25.47 -25.61 38.07
CA LEU A 181 25.83 -24.53 37.17
C LEU A 181 27.35 -24.40 37.07
N PHE A 182 27.85 -24.39 35.85
CA PHE A 182 29.29 -24.32 35.53
C PHE A 182 29.59 -23.01 34.80
N LYS A 183 30.85 -22.61 34.86
CA LYS A 183 31.44 -21.51 34.11
C LYS A 183 32.61 -21.99 33.28
N LEU A 184 32.76 -21.49 32.08
CA LEU A 184 33.90 -21.73 31.22
C LEU A 184 35.03 -20.77 31.60
N VAL A 185 36.18 -21.28 32.02
CA VAL A 185 37.37 -20.50 32.36
C VAL A 185 38.56 -21.06 31.62
N ASN A 186 39.17 -20.27 30.73
CA ASN A 186 40.28 -20.66 29.88
C ASN A 186 40.04 -21.96 29.08
N GLY A 187 38.80 -22.20 28.70
CA GLY A 187 38.39 -23.38 27.97
C GLY A 187 38.15 -24.62 28.84
N GLU A 188 38.29 -24.52 30.17
CA GLU A 188 38.01 -25.58 31.15
C GLU A 188 36.68 -25.29 31.87
N GLU A 189 35.95 -26.32 32.23
CA GLU A 189 34.72 -26.21 33.01
C GLU A 189 35.02 -26.11 34.52
N VAL A 190 34.44 -25.09 35.14
CA VAL A 190 34.55 -24.85 36.58
C VAL A 190 33.16 -24.84 37.18
N LEU A 191 32.92 -25.69 38.17
CA LEU A 191 31.68 -25.69 38.92
C LEU A 191 31.53 -24.37 39.69
N VAL A 192 30.42 -23.66 39.47
CA VAL A 192 30.05 -22.43 40.18
C VAL A 192 29.25 -22.74 41.41
N THR A 193 28.27 -23.67 41.26
CA THR A 193 27.40 -24.11 42.35
C THR A 193 26.67 -25.39 41.97
N ASP A 194 26.46 -26.23 42.98
CA ASP A 194 25.65 -27.45 42.91
C ASP A 194 24.27 -27.30 43.56
N HIS A 195 23.78 -26.05 43.71
CA HIS A 195 22.50 -25.75 44.31
C HIS A 195 21.37 -26.55 43.63
N PRO A 196 20.41 -27.15 44.43
CA PRO A 196 19.34 -28.00 43.91
C PRO A 196 18.55 -27.42 42.74
N LEU A 197 18.33 -26.11 42.78
CA LEU A 197 17.64 -25.40 41.67
C LEU A 197 18.26 -25.70 40.32
N PHE A 198 19.60 -25.73 40.22
CA PHE A 198 20.31 -25.96 38.96
C PHE A 198 20.56 -27.44 38.67
N ARG A 199 20.42 -28.29 39.64
CA ARG A 199 20.54 -29.74 39.45
C ARG A 199 19.25 -30.38 39.00
N GLU A 200 18.10 -29.83 39.41
CA GLU A 200 16.77 -30.47 39.25
C GLU A 200 15.89 -29.77 38.23
N HIS A 201 16.07 -28.44 38.02
CA HIS A 201 15.19 -27.63 37.20
C HIS A 201 15.96 -26.99 36.04
N ILE A 202 15.35 -26.96 34.87
CA ILE A 202 15.95 -26.36 33.68
C ILE A 202 15.97 -24.83 33.82
N LEU A 203 17.15 -24.26 33.67
CA LEU A 203 17.35 -22.82 33.59
C LEU A 203 17.09 -22.34 32.15
N ILE A 204 16.08 -21.53 31.94
CA ILE A 204 15.70 -20.97 30.62
C ILE A 204 16.61 -19.82 30.25
N ASN A 205 16.83 -18.90 31.19
CA ASN A 205 17.75 -17.77 30.99
C ASN A 205 18.41 -17.34 32.29
N LEU A 206 19.58 -16.73 32.11
CA LEU A 206 20.38 -16.13 33.17
C LEU A 206 20.60 -14.67 32.79
N LEU A 207 20.00 -13.75 33.58
CA LEU A 207 19.97 -12.34 33.25
C LEU A 207 20.72 -11.54 34.31
N PRO A 208 21.70 -10.68 33.95
CA PRO A 208 22.40 -9.83 34.89
C PRO A 208 21.49 -8.75 35.47
N GLN A 209 21.58 -8.49 36.79
CA GLN A 209 20.82 -7.45 37.47
C GLN A 209 21.71 -6.77 38.53
N LYS A 210 22.36 -5.66 38.14
CA LYS A 210 23.39 -4.98 38.96
C LYS A 210 24.46 -5.97 39.40
N GLU A 211 24.57 -6.26 40.70
CA GLU A 211 25.54 -7.21 41.28
C GLU A 211 24.98 -8.64 41.40
N HIS A 212 23.74 -8.87 41.02
CA HIS A 212 23.05 -10.16 41.12
C HIS A 212 22.61 -10.66 39.75
N PHE A 213 21.96 -11.82 39.75
CA PHE A 213 21.36 -12.42 38.55
C PHE A 213 19.89 -12.69 38.80
N LEU A 214 19.11 -12.67 37.74
CA LEU A 214 17.80 -13.32 37.69
C LEU A 214 17.98 -14.68 36.99
N PHE A 215 17.57 -15.72 37.68
CA PHE A 215 17.56 -17.11 37.23
C PHE A 215 16.13 -17.45 36.81
N VAL A 216 15.87 -17.51 35.53
CA VAL A 216 14.56 -17.85 34.97
C VAL A 216 14.49 -19.33 34.76
N THR A 217 13.67 -20.03 35.53
CA THR A 217 13.47 -21.48 35.41
C THR A 217 12.26 -21.82 34.53
N GLN A 218 12.23 -23.04 34.03
CA GLN A 218 11.12 -23.52 33.21
C GLN A 218 9.82 -23.60 34.02
N ASP A 219 9.85 -24.16 35.22
CA ASP A 219 8.67 -24.61 35.99
C ASP A 219 8.61 -24.12 37.44
N LYS A 220 9.63 -23.42 37.94
CA LYS A 220 9.71 -22.90 39.30
C LYS A 220 9.69 -21.37 39.38
N GLY A 221 9.40 -20.70 38.33
CA GLY A 221 9.38 -19.24 38.29
C GLY A 221 10.76 -18.61 38.19
N ILE A 222 10.93 -17.46 38.81
CA ILE A 222 12.15 -16.64 38.74
C ILE A 222 12.75 -16.50 40.14
N TYR A 223 14.07 -16.60 40.18
CA TYR A 223 14.86 -16.41 41.37
C TYR A 223 15.85 -15.28 41.16
N GLU A 224 16.26 -14.63 42.25
CA GLU A 224 17.28 -13.59 42.24
C GLU A 224 18.39 -13.89 43.23
N GLY A 225 19.58 -13.36 42.96
CA GLY A 225 20.72 -13.50 43.84
C GLY A 225 22.03 -13.79 43.13
N THR A 226 23.03 -14.25 43.86
CA THR A 226 24.28 -14.81 43.35
C THR A 226 24.10 -16.32 43.14
N PRO A 227 24.96 -16.98 42.36
CA PRO A 227 24.86 -18.43 42.15
C PRO A 227 24.92 -19.27 43.46
N THR A 228 25.46 -18.73 44.56
CA THR A 228 25.58 -19.37 45.85
C THR A 228 24.52 -18.96 46.86
N GLN A 229 23.84 -17.83 46.66
CA GLN A 229 22.79 -17.31 47.52
C GLN A 229 21.61 -16.90 46.65
N ILE A 230 20.61 -17.74 46.57
CA ILE A 230 19.46 -17.64 45.66
C ILE A 230 18.19 -17.55 46.47
N GLU A 231 17.37 -16.55 46.15
CA GLU A 231 16.04 -16.38 46.70
C GLU A 231 14.97 -16.28 45.61
N ALA A 232 13.74 -16.65 45.91
CA ALA A 232 12.64 -16.43 44.97
C ALA A 232 12.45 -14.92 44.75
N TRP A 233 12.35 -14.52 43.49
CA TRP A 233 12.07 -13.14 43.11
C TRP A 233 10.67 -12.72 43.55
N LYS A 234 10.58 -11.99 44.68
CA LYS A 234 9.33 -11.62 45.33
C LYS A 234 8.79 -10.32 44.79
N VAL A 235 7.92 -10.41 43.78
CA VAL A 235 7.30 -9.28 43.11
C VAL A 235 5.79 -9.52 42.94
N SER A 236 5.05 -8.50 42.52
CA SER A 236 3.60 -8.61 42.38
C SER A 236 3.16 -9.74 41.44
N ALA A 237 3.93 -10.01 40.38
CA ALA A 237 3.63 -11.08 39.42
C ALA A 237 4.14 -12.48 39.86
N SER A 238 4.80 -12.66 41.03
CA SER A 238 5.43 -13.94 41.44
C SER A 238 4.44 -15.10 41.43
N GLN A 239 3.25 -14.93 41.97
CA GLN A 239 2.24 -15.99 41.98
C GLN A 239 1.86 -16.44 40.57
N LEU A 240 1.71 -15.50 39.65
CA LEU A 240 1.43 -15.79 38.23
C LEU A 240 2.62 -16.52 37.59
N ILE A 241 3.83 -15.96 37.73
CA ILE A 241 5.04 -16.50 37.13
C ILE A 241 5.29 -17.95 37.56
N ASN A 242 5.05 -18.28 38.81
CA ASN A 242 5.20 -19.64 39.34
C ASN A 242 4.21 -20.67 38.78
N THR A 243 3.17 -20.21 38.09
CA THR A 243 2.19 -21.10 37.40
C THR A 243 2.53 -21.30 35.91
N LEU A 244 3.57 -20.63 35.43
CA LEU A 244 3.93 -20.67 34.01
C LEU A 244 4.94 -21.80 33.73
N ASN A 245 4.77 -22.41 32.55
CA ASN A 245 5.79 -23.28 31.98
C ASN A 245 6.52 -22.42 30.93
N ILE A 246 7.63 -21.81 31.33
CA ILE A 246 8.42 -20.85 30.55
C ILE A 246 9.34 -21.65 29.63
N TYR A 247 9.27 -21.36 28.34
CA TYR A 247 10.11 -21.97 27.31
C TYR A 247 11.21 -21.02 26.79
N SER A 248 10.87 -19.73 26.71
CA SER A 248 11.78 -18.69 26.26
C SER A 248 11.65 -17.44 27.13
N CYS A 249 12.72 -16.70 27.27
CA CYS A 249 12.77 -15.45 28.05
C CYS A 249 13.77 -14.49 27.41
N GLU A 250 13.38 -13.23 27.27
CA GLU A 250 14.27 -12.16 26.82
C GLU A 250 14.05 -10.92 27.68
N ARG A 251 15.14 -10.16 27.97
CA ARG A 251 15.04 -8.85 28.58
C ARG A 251 15.04 -7.80 27.48
N LEU A 252 14.01 -6.97 27.44
CA LEU A 252 13.92 -5.89 26.47
C LEU A 252 14.79 -4.69 26.87
N SER A 253 15.00 -3.81 25.93
CA SER A 253 15.81 -2.59 26.06
C SER A 253 15.32 -1.64 27.17
N ASP A 254 14.01 -1.64 27.49
CA ASP A 254 13.43 -0.90 28.62
C ASP A 254 13.59 -1.59 29.99
N GLY A 255 14.25 -2.75 30.01
CA GLY A 255 14.46 -3.57 31.20
C GLY A 255 13.32 -4.51 31.55
N SER A 256 12.18 -4.47 30.83
CA SER A 256 11.09 -5.42 31.02
C SER A 256 11.49 -6.83 30.56
N LEU A 257 10.85 -7.84 31.14
CA LEU A 257 11.05 -9.24 30.79
C LEU A 257 9.89 -9.73 29.93
N VAL A 258 10.18 -10.38 28.83
CA VAL A 258 9.20 -11.09 28.02
C VAL A 258 9.37 -12.57 28.23
N LEU A 259 8.32 -13.23 28.74
CA LEU A 259 8.28 -14.66 29.07
C LEU A 259 7.40 -15.36 28.05
N GLY A 260 7.99 -16.21 27.23
CA GLY A 260 7.29 -17.09 26.30
C GLY A 260 6.98 -18.43 26.91
N THR A 261 5.75 -18.87 26.79
CA THR A 261 5.26 -20.10 27.42
C THR A 261 4.90 -21.18 26.39
N ILE A 262 4.74 -22.41 26.85
CA ILE A 262 4.35 -23.53 25.99
C ILE A 262 2.87 -23.42 25.53
N ALA A 263 1.96 -22.90 26.37
CA ALA A 263 0.53 -22.95 26.05
C ALA A 263 -0.26 -21.67 26.38
N LYS A 264 0.36 -20.72 27.03
CA LYS A 264 -0.31 -19.52 27.56
C LYS A 264 0.17 -18.22 26.88
N GLY A 265 0.77 -18.31 25.70
CA GLY A 265 1.26 -17.14 24.96
C GLY A 265 2.46 -16.48 25.63
N VAL A 266 2.48 -15.15 25.58
CA VAL A 266 3.60 -14.33 26.07
C VAL A 266 3.14 -13.39 27.18
N TYR A 267 3.97 -13.25 28.20
CA TYR A 267 3.80 -12.32 29.33
C TYR A 267 4.91 -11.30 29.32
N ARG A 268 4.58 -10.02 29.39
CA ARG A 268 5.56 -8.95 29.60
C ARG A 268 5.47 -8.45 31.04
N ILE A 269 6.59 -8.52 31.73
CA ILE A 269 6.73 -8.17 33.15
C ILE A 269 7.63 -6.95 33.23
N SER A 270 7.25 -5.92 33.97
CA SER A 270 8.10 -4.73 34.17
C SER A 270 9.39 -5.08 34.91
N ALA A 271 10.40 -4.22 34.84
CA ALA A 271 11.63 -4.35 35.61
C ALA A 271 11.36 -4.40 37.13
N LYS A 272 10.19 -3.93 37.61
CA LYS A 272 9.76 -4.00 39.00
C LYS A 272 8.92 -5.24 39.31
N GLY A 273 8.67 -6.09 38.33
CA GLY A 273 7.93 -7.33 38.49
C GLY A 273 6.41 -7.19 38.41
N GLU A 274 5.90 -6.14 37.78
CA GLU A 274 4.47 -5.94 37.52
C GLU A 274 4.11 -6.53 36.16
N LEU A 275 2.93 -7.16 36.04
CA LEU A 275 2.42 -7.60 34.76
C LEU A 275 2.01 -6.38 33.92
N LEU A 276 2.67 -6.22 32.77
CA LEU A 276 2.35 -5.17 31.80
C LEU A 276 1.35 -5.63 30.76
N GLU A 277 1.69 -6.73 30.05
CA GLU A 277 0.84 -7.30 29.01
C GLU A 277 0.82 -8.83 29.09
N HIS A 278 -0.30 -9.41 28.67
CA HIS A 278 -0.48 -10.82 28.42
C HIS A 278 -1.13 -11.01 27.06
N LEU A 279 -0.43 -11.67 26.13
CA LEU A 279 -0.89 -11.87 24.76
C LEU A 279 -0.99 -13.36 24.43
N GLN A 280 -2.09 -13.75 23.86
CA GLN A 280 -2.42 -15.10 23.39
C GLN A 280 -3.04 -15.01 21.99
N GLN A 281 -3.48 -16.14 21.42
CA GLN A 281 -4.21 -16.16 20.16
C GLN A 281 -5.47 -15.30 20.20
N LYS A 282 -6.20 -15.30 21.30
CA LYS A 282 -7.40 -14.45 21.47
C LYS A 282 -7.09 -12.96 21.49
N GLU A 283 -5.86 -12.55 21.83
CA GLU A 283 -5.37 -11.18 21.73
C GLU A 283 -4.63 -10.92 20.39
N GLY A 284 -4.55 -11.93 19.51
CA GLY A 284 -4.07 -11.77 18.16
C GLY A 284 -2.71 -12.37 17.86
N LEU A 285 -2.09 -13.15 18.74
CA LEU A 285 -0.93 -13.95 18.38
C LEU A 285 -1.32 -15.08 17.40
N GLN A 286 -0.37 -15.48 16.57
CA GLN A 286 -0.57 -16.59 15.64
C GLN A 286 -0.72 -17.93 16.37
N ASN A 287 0.03 -18.13 17.47
CA ASN A 287 0.03 -19.35 18.27
C ASN A 287 0.38 -19.05 19.72
N ASN A 288 -0.05 -19.89 20.68
CA ASN A 288 0.21 -19.73 22.10
C ASN A 288 1.55 -20.32 22.57
N THR A 289 2.18 -21.17 21.77
CA THR A 289 3.48 -21.76 22.09
C THR A 289 4.60 -20.90 21.55
N VAL A 290 5.38 -20.27 22.43
CA VAL A 290 6.41 -19.30 22.08
C VAL A 290 7.79 -19.94 22.25
N LEU A 291 8.38 -20.39 21.14
CA LEU A 291 9.65 -21.11 21.11
C LEU A 291 10.84 -20.17 21.27
N SER A 292 10.78 -18.98 20.71
CA SER A 292 11.85 -18.00 20.76
C SER A 292 11.32 -16.57 20.82
N ILE A 293 12.12 -15.69 21.42
CA ILE A 293 11.85 -14.25 21.55
C ILE A 293 13.13 -13.53 21.12
N PHE A 294 12.97 -12.44 20.40
CA PHE A 294 14.07 -11.59 19.97
C PHE A 294 13.61 -10.15 19.80
N GLU A 295 14.30 -9.20 20.42
CA GLU A 295 14.12 -7.77 20.17
C GLU A 295 15.07 -7.32 19.06
N ASP A 296 14.54 -6.73 17.99
CA ASP A 296 15.35 -6.17 16.93
C ASP A 296 15.90 -4.77 17.26
N LYS A 297 16.75 -4.23 16.39
CA LYS A 297 17.38 -2.91 16.58
C LYS A 297 16.38 -1.75 16.53
N GLU A 298 15.20 -1.97 16.00
CA GLU A 298 14.07 -1.04 15.94
C GLU A 298 13.07 -1.27 17.08
N HIS A 299 13.42 -2.09 18.08
CA HIS A 299 12.62 -2.44 19.25
C HIS A 299 11.31 -3.20 18.94
N ASN A 300 11.20 -3.85 17.78
CA ASN A 300 10.14 -4.80 17.57
C ASN A 300 10.51 -6.14 18.24
N VAL A 301 9.53 -6.77 18.85
CA VAL A 301 9.72 -8.06 19.51
C VAL A 301 9.20 -9.17 18.61
N TRP A 302 10.11 -9.96 18.11
CA TRP A 302 9.81 -11.12 17.26
C TRP A 302 9.61 -12.36 18.10
N LEU A 303 8.55 -13.07 17.83
CA LEU A 303 8.18 -14.32 18.49
C LEU A 303 8.19 -15.44 17.45
N GLY A 304 9.13 -16.36 17.60
CA GLY A 304 9.12 -17.62 16.87
C GLY A 304 8.20 -18.60 17.58
N LEU A 305 7.17 -19.03 16.89
CA LEU A 305 6.09 -19.82 17.47
C LEU A 305 6.17 -21.27 16.98
N ASP A 306 5.45 -22.16 17.65
CA ASP A 306 5.24 -23.53 17.20
C ASP A 306 4.49 -23.57 15.86
N ASN A 307 3.68 -22.55 15.59
CA ASN A 307 3.02 -22.38 14.29
C ASN A 307 3.03 -20.91 13.90
N GLY A 308 3.97 -20.54 13.00
CA GLY A 308 4.08 -19.20 12.48
C GLY A 308 5.05 -18.30 13.25
N ILE A 309 5.02 -17.03 12.91
CA ILE A 309 5.83 -15.98 13.50
C ILE A 309 4.88 -14.83 13.86
N SER A 310 5.06 -14.24 15.04
CA SER A 310 4.41 -12.99 15.39
C SER A 310 5.45 -11.92 15.69
N MET A 311 5.23 -10.71 15.23
CA MET A 311 5.98 -9.54 15.63
C MET A 311 5.07 -8.63 16.44
N VAL A 312 5.53 -8.23 17.63
CA VAL A 312 4.81 -7.38 18.56
C VAL A 312 5.58 -6.09 18.78
N ASN A 313 4.96 -4.94 18.56
CA ASN A 313 5.59 -3.66 18.86
C ASN A 313 5.09 -3.12 20.20
N PHE A 314 5.74 -3.53 21.30
CA PHE A 314 5.40 -3.08 22.65
C PHE A 314 5.66 -1.60 22.91
N PHE A 315 6.57 -1.00 22.14
CA PHE A 315 6.97 0.41 22.26
C PHE A 315 6.20 1.34 21.35
N SER A 316 5.30 0.78 20.54
CA SER A 316 4.43 1.57 19.67
C SER A 316 3.62 2.59 20.47
N PRO A 317 3.50 3.84 19.99
CA PRO A 317 2.57 4.81 20.57
C PRO A 317 1.10 4.43 20.33
N PHE A 318 0.85 3.44 19.48
CA PHE A 318 -0.48 2.96 19.16
C PHE A 318 -0.89 1.82 20.09
N ARG A 319 -2.14 1.85 20.53
CA ARG A 319 -2.80 0.77 21.25
C ARG A 319 -4.10 0.45 20.53
N LEU A 320 -4.31 -0.82 20.24
CA LEU A 320 -5.43 -1.30 19.43
C LEU A 320 -6.42 -2.06 20.32
N TYR A 321 -7.67 -1.71 20.22
CA TYR A 321 -8.76 -2.57 20.66
C TYR A 321 -9.37 -3.22 19.42
N LYS A 322 -9.22 -4.53 19.30
CA LYS A 322 -9.86 -5.31 18.23
C LYS A 322 -11.03 -6.08 18.82
N ASP A 323 -12.18 -5.87 18.23
CA ASP A 323 -13.40 -6.58 18.61
C ASP A 323 -13.45 -7.95 17.93
N TYR A 324 -12.74 -8.92 18.50
CA TYR A 324 -12.70 -10.29 17.96
C TYR A 324 -14.04 -11.04 18.10
N GLU A 325 -14.91 -10.59 19.00
CA GLU A 325 -16.21 -11.22 19.27
C GLU A 325 -17.35 -10.62 18.44
N GLY A 326 -17.12 -9.49 17.80
CA GLY A 326 -18.11 -8.76 17.04
C GLY A 326 -19.19 -8.09 17.88
N ILE A 327 -18.89 -7.80 19.16
CA ILE A 327 -19.83 -7.17 20.10
C ILE A 327 -19.96 -5.67 19.81
N LEU A 328 -18.83 -4.98 19.66
CA LEU A 328 -18.79 -3.55 19.36
C LEU A 328 -19.06 -3.25 17.89
N GLY A 329 -18.42 -4.04 17.02
CA GLY A 329 -18.42 -3.80 15.60
C GLY A 329 -17.62 -2.55 15.20
N ALA A 330 -18.12 -1.85 14.18
CA ALA A 330 -17.50 -0.65 13.62
C ALA A 330 -17.84 0.58 14.44
N VAL A 331 -16.82 1.36 14.85
CA VAL A 331 -16.98 2.56 15.68
C VAL A 331 -17.07 3.81 14.80
N TYR A 332 -18.21 4.49 14.84
CA TYR A 332 -18.47 5.73 14.08
C TYR A 332 -18.20 7.00 14.85
N THR A 333 -18.32 6.95 16.19
CA THR A 333 -18.14 8.11 17.04
C THR A 333 -17.70 7.69 18.44
N SER A 334 -16.92 8.51 19.09
CA SER A 334 -16.45 8.28 20.44
C SER A 334 -16.41 9.55 21.25
N ILE A 335 -16.70 9.50 22.53
CA ILE A 335 -16.64 10.64 23.45
C ILE A 335 -16.39 10.18 24.87
N VAL A 336 -15.64 10.97 25.62
CA VAL A 336 -15.53 10.79 27.08
C VAL A 336 -16.41 11.84 27.77
N HIS A 337 -17.36 11.36 28.54
CA HIS A 337 -18.28 12.22 29.31
C HIS A 337 -18.41 11.71 30.74
N GLN A 338 -18.22 12.59 31.72
CA GLN A 338 -18.33 12.29 33.16
C GLN A 338 -17.55 11.03 33.61
N GLY A 339 -16.29 10.89 33.15
CA GLY A 339 -15.42 9.74 33.48
C GLY A 339 -15.82 8.42 32.82
N THR A 340 -16.68 8.47 31.81
CA THR A 340 -17.11 7.31 31.02
C THR A 340 -16.78 7.51 29.55
N LEU A 341 -16.17 6.51 28.91
CA LEU A 341 -16.01 6.44 27.47
C LEU A 341 -17.27 5.84 26.86
N TYR A 342 -17.85 6.56 25.91
CA TYR A 342 -18.96 6.10 25.08
C TYR A 342 -18.46 5.88 23.65
N LEU A 343 -18.84 4.75 23.07
CA LEU A 343 -18.56 4.38 21.69
C LEU A 343 -19.86 4.17 20.93
N GLY A 344 -20.12 5.00 19.95
CA GLY A 344 -21.23 4.81 19.02
C GLY A 344 -20.82 3.92 17.86
N THR A 345 -21.50 2.81 17.67
CA THR A 345 -21.14 1.76 16.72
C THR A 345 -22.29 1.40 15.78
N ASN A 346 -22.04 0.48 14.87
CA ASN A 346 -23.11 -0.11 14.05
C ASN A 346 -24.02 -1.09 14.82
N GLN A 347 -23.65 -1.49 16.05
CA GLN A 347 -24.39 -2.41 16.91
C GLN A 347 -25.21 -1.69 17.99
N GLY A 348 -24.77 -0.48 18.40
CA GLY A 348 -25.38 0.30 19.43
C GLY A 348 -24.44 1.32 20.07
N LEU A 349 -24.88 1.90 21.16
CA LEU A 349 -24.07 2.74 22.03
C LEU A 349 -23.49 1.90 23.15
N PHE A 350 -22.18 1.82 23.21
CA PHE A 350 -21.46 1.10 24.26
C PHE A 350 -20.74 2.07 25.18
N TYR A 351 -20.56 1.65 26.44
CA TYR A 351 -19.87 2.46 27.43
C TYR A 351 -18.94 1.63 28.32
N THR A 352 -17.93 2.29 28.86
CA THR A 352 -17.00 1.75 29.86
C THR A 352 -16.40 2.88 30.69
N PRO A 353 -15.97 2.65 31.94
CA PRO A 353 -15.21 3.66 32.69
C PRO A 353 -13.95 4.13 31.97
N PHE A 354 -13.60 5.39 32.14
CA PHE A 354 -12.39 5.98 31.57
C PHE A 354 -11.57 6.68 32.66
N PRO A 355 -10.22 6.52 32.69
CA PRO A 355 -9.36 5.89 31.69
C PRO A 355 -9.51 4.37 31.61
N LEU A 356 -9.25 3.83 30.41
CA LEU A 356 -9.35 2.41 30.14
C LEU A 356 -8.33 1.63 30.96
N GLN A 357 -8.78 0.56 31.60
CA GLN A 357 -7.96 -0.39 32.33
C GLN A 357 -7.81 -1.69 31.52
N SER A 358 -6.84 -2.52 31.86
CA SER A 358 -6.62 -3.81 31.21
C SER A 358 -7.81 -4.78 31.29
N ASN A 359 -8.76 -4.55 32.20
CA ASN A 359 -9.97 -5.33 32.38
C ASN A 359 -11.27 -4.58 32.03
N SER A 360 -11.17 -3.43 31.34
CA SER A 360 -12.34 -2.65 30.94
C SER A 360 -13.29 -3.50 30.08
N LYS A 361 -14.57 -3.51 30.43
CA LYS A 361 -15.63 -4.16 29.64
C LYS A 361 -16.55 -3.12 29.07
N PHE A 362 -16.94 -3.31 27.83
CA PHE A 362 -17.95 -2.49 27.18
C PHE A 362 -19.34 -3.06 27.46
N SER A 363 -20.23 -2.21 27.95
CA SER A 363 -21.64 -2.54 28.16
C SER A 363 -22.49 -1.76 27.16
N LEU A 364 -23.49 -2.40 26.60
CA LEU A 364 -24.46 -1.74 25.74
C LEU A 364 -25.36 -0.83 26.57
N VAL A 365 -25.59 0.39 26.12
CA VAL A 365 -26.68 1.24 26.64
C VAL A 365 -27.98 0.66 26.10
N GLU A 366 -28.84 0.22 27.01
CA GLU A 366 -30.08 -0.47 26.69
C GLU A 366 -31.00 0.43 25.83
N GLY A 367 -31.63 -0.15 24.80
CA GLY A 367 -32.48 0.59 23.86
C GLY A 367 -31.79 1.30 22.71
N THR A 368 -30.46 1.18 22.60
CA THR A 368 -29.68 1.82 21.51
C THR A 368 -29.17 0.83 20.48
N ASN A 369 -29.82 -0.32 20.31
CA ASN A 369 -29.46 -1.29 19.28
C ASN A 369 -29.62 -0.67 17.87
N GLY A 370 -28.55 -0.69 17.07
CA GLY A 370 -28.49 -0.11 15.73
C GLY A 370 -27.36 0.89 15.57
N GLN A 371 -27.39 1.62 14.47
CA GLN A 371 -26.29 2.52 14.13
C GLN A 371 -26.36 3.82 14.92
N VAL A 372 -25.30 4.11 15.65
CA VAL A 372 -25.07 5.40 16.32
C VAL A 372 -24.14 6.24 15.47
N TRP A 373 -24.66 7.33 14.92
CA TRP A 373 -23.94 8.18 13.98
C TRP A 373 -23.07 9.23 14.65
N GLN A 374 -23.59 9.79 15.77
CA GLN A 374 -22.96 10.93 16.43
C GLN A 374 -23.17 10.88 17.95
N LEU A 375 -22.13 11.27 18.65
CA LEU A 375 -22.18 11.57 20.08
C LEU A 375 -21.73 13.02 20.29
N LYS A 376 -22.53 13.79 21.02
CA LYS A 376 -22.24 15.19 21.26
C LYS A 376 -22.69 15.64 22.63
N VAL A 377 -21.84 16.37 23.33
CA VAL A 377 -22.19 17.01 24.60
C VAL A 377 -22.55 18.46 24.34
N VAL A 378 -23.76 18.84 24.74
CA VAL A 378 -24.25 20.23 24.74
C VAL A 378 -24.74 20.53 26.12
N GLU A 379 -24.28 21.63 26.76
CA GLU A 379 -24.62 22.00 28.11
C GLU A 379 -24.62 20.86 29.14
N ASN A 380 -23.55 20.04 29.09
CA ASN A 380 -23.39 18.84 29.93
C ASN A 380 -24.40 17.69 29.69
N THR A 381 -25.26 17.78 28.67
CA THR A 381 -26.15 16.71 28.23
C THR A 381 -25.52 15.94 27.08
N LEU A 382 -25.45 14.61 27.18
CA LEU A 382 -24.94 13.75 26.12
C LEU A 382 -26.08 13.37 25.17
N PHE A 383 -25.99 13.87 23.93
CA PHE A 383 -26.88 13.51 22.83
C PHE A 383 -26.29 12.34 22.05
N CYS A 384 -27.15 11.41 21.69
CA CYS A 384 -26.84 10.27 20.82
C CYS A 384 -27.71 10.35 19.58
N GLY A 385 -27.08 10.68 18.47
CA GLY A 385 -27.68 10.64 17.13
C GLY A 385 -27.66 9.22 16.60
N HIS A 386 -28.82 8.65 16.37
CA HIS A 386 -29.03 7.24 16.05
C HIS A 386 -29.83 7.08 14.75
N ASN A 387 -29.74 5.91 14.10
CA ASN A 387 -30.53 5.63 12.91
C ASN A 387 -32.04 5.63 13.17
N SER A 388 -32.50 5.33 14.39
CA SER A 388 -33.91 5.33 14.79
C SER A 388 -34.38 6.64 15.44
N GLY A 389 -33.48 7.61 15.66
CA GLY A 389 -33.88 8.85 16.30
C GLY A 389 -32.76 9.54 17.08
N THR A 390 -33.17 10.40 18.04
CA THR A 390 -32.26 11.11 18.95
C THR A 390 -32.54 10.70 20.37
N PHE A 391 -31.45 10.35 21.08
CA PHE A 391 -31.54 9.98 22.49
C PHE A 391 -30.69 10.94 23.34
N ILE A 392 -31.11 11.12 24.59
CA ILE A 392 -30.28 11.67 25.65
C ILE A 392 -29.79 10.52 26.49
N ILE A 393 -28.52 10.56 26.84
CA ILE A 393 -27.88 9.53 27.67
C ILE A 393 -27.60 10.12 29.05
N GLU A 394 -28.24 9.57 30.05
CA GLU A 394 -28.05 9.93 31.45
C GLU A 394 -27.89 8.66 32.28
N ASN A 395 -26.86 8.59 33.12
CA ASN A 395 -26.59 7.43 33.97
C ASN A 395 -26.61 6.10 33.21
N HIS A 396 -26.07 6.09 31.99
CA HIS A 396 -26.02 4.91 31.08
C HIS A 396 -27.40 4.42 30.61
N GLN A 397 -28.41 5.25 30.68
CA GLN A 397 -29.75 4.97 30.16
C GLN A 397 -30.06 5.90 28.99
N ALA A 398 -30.70 5.36 27.96
CA ALA A 398 -31.11 6.13 26.78
C ALA A 398 -32.57 6.56 26.90
N THR A 399 -32.82 7.86 26.83
CA THR A 399 -34.16 8.42 26.74
C THR A 399 -34.38 8.98 25.34
N SER A 400 -35.34 8.44 24.59
CA SER A 400 -35.70 8.97 23.30
C SER A 400 -36.41 10.32 23.42
N ILE A 401 -35.89 11.31 22.67
CA ILE A 401 -36.50 12.64 22.59
C ILE A 401 -37.06 12.95 21.22
N CYS A 402 -36.63 12.15 20.20
CA CYS A 402 -37.10 12.28 18.83
C CYS A 402 -37.01 10.92 18.16
N ASN A 403 -38.13 10.44 17.60
CA ASN A 403 -38.21 9.13 16.89
C ASN A 403 -38.11 9.26 15.37
N LEU A 404 -37.55 10.34 14.86
CA LEU A 404 -37.36 10.57 13.43
C LEU A 404 -36.05 9.91 12.98
N LEU A 405 -36.10 9.17 11.90
CA LEU A 405 -34.98 8.37 11.42
C LEU A 405 -33.73 9.20 11.07
N GLY A 406 -32.59 8.69 11.50
CA GLY A 406 -31.30 9.09 10.97
C GLY A 406 -30.79 10.43 11.48
N THR A 407 -30.59 10.57 12.77
CA THR A 407 -29.96 11.78 13.34
C THR A 407 -28.46 11.78 13.09
N TRP A 408 -28.02 12.72 12.26
CA TRP A 408 -26.62 12.85 11.87
C TRP A 408 -25.80 13.72 12.82
N ASP A 409 -26.31 14.91 13.17
CA ASP A 409 -25.65 15.86 14.06
C ASP A 409 -26.66 16.79 14.73
N VAL A 410 -26.27 17.36 15.85
CA VAL A 410 -27.05 18.31 16.63
C VAL A 410 -26.16 19.51 16.91
N LYS A 411 -26.64 20.75 16.59
CA LYS A 411 -25.85 21.98 16.74
C LYS A 411 -26.63 23.06 17.48
N PRO A 412 -26.00 23.79 18.42
CA PRO A 412 -26.60 24.94 19.07
C PRO A 412 -26.82 26.07 18.08
N ILE A 413 -27.87 26.82 18.26
CA ILE A 413 -28.22 28.00 17.47
C ILE A 413 -27.80 29.27 18.23
N ALA A 414 -26.96 30.07 17.60
CA ALA A 414 -26.47 31.30 18.22
C ALA A 414 -27.64 32.24 18.54
N GLY A 415 -27.67 32.77 19.75
CA GLY A 415 -28.78 33.61 20.25
C GLY A 415 -29.99 32.86 20.80
N HIS A 416 -30.02 31.52 20.69
CA HIS A 416 -31.13 30.69 21.19
C HIS A 416 -30.59 29.53 22.05
N SER A 417 -30.27 29.80 23.31
CA SER A 417 -29.67 28.79 24.22
C SER A 417 -30.53 27.53 24.41
N ASN A 418 -31.86 27.68 24.27
CA ASN A 418 -32.82 26.59 24.47
C ASN A 418 -33.17 25.84 23.18
N TRP A 419 -32.50 26.13 22.04
CA TRP A 419 -32.79 25.49 20.77
C TRP A 419 -31.56 24.86 20.19
N LEU A 420 -31.75 23.66 19.60
CA LEU A 420 -30.73 22.95 18.82
C LEU A 420 -31.27 22.60 17.46
N LEU A 421 -30.48 22.86 16.43
CA LEU A 421 -30.74 22.36 15.07
C LEU A 421 -30.21 20.97 14.92
N GLN A 422 -31.05 20.07 14.43
CA GLN A 422 -30.73 18.69 14.16
C GLN A 422 -30.80 18.38 12.69
N GLY A 423 -29.78 17.76 12.14
CA GLY A 423 -29.76 17.22 10.77
C GLY A 423 -30.14 15.74 10.72
N ASN A 424 -31.11 15.39 9.89
CA ASN A 424 -31.63 14.03 9.75
C ASN A 424 -31.55 13.55 8.28
N TYR A 425 -32.00 12.30 8.06
CA TYR A 425 -32.11 11.73 6.70
C TYR A 425 -33.02 12.57 5.77
N GLU A 426 -34.04 13.18 6.32
CA GLU A 426 -35.06 13.91 5.58
C GLU A 426 -35.10 15.43 5.87
N GLY A 427 -33.96 16.03 6.10
CA GLY A 427 -33.83 17.47 6.28
C GLY A 427 -33.38 17.89 7.66
N LEU A 428 -33.92 19.03 8.09
CA LEU A 428 -33.56 19.71 9.32
C LEU A 428 -34.74 19.71 10.31
N HIS A 429 -34.42 19.59 11.57
CA HIS A 429 -35.41 19.54 12.67
C HIS A 429 -34.93 20.40 13.83
N LEU A 430 -35.87 20.86 14.63
CA LEU A 430 -35.61 21.69 15.81
C LEU A 430 -35.90 20.92 17.09
N LEU A 431 -34.95 20.91 17.98
CA LEU A 431 -35.11 20.50 19.36
C LEU A 431 -35.19 21.73 20.25
N GLU A 432 -36.02 21.68 21.30
CA GLU A 432 -36.12 22.73 22.27
C GLU A 432 -35.92 22.22 23.71
N LYS A 433 -35.43 23.09 24.58
CA LYS A 433 -35.31 22.81 25.99
C LYS A 433 -36.47 23.50 26.72
N LYS A 434 -37.46 22.71 27.14
CA LYS A 434 -38.64 23.20 27.90
C LYS A 434 -38.64 22.55 29.28
N ASP A 435 -38.85 23.39 30.30
CA ASP A 435 -38.85 22.98 31.71
C ASP A 435 -37.57 22.19 32.08
N GLY A 436 -36.43 22.62 31.55
CA GLY A 436 -35.12 22.01 31.76
C GLY A 436 -34.86 20.70 31.00
N ARG A 437 -35.81 20.22 30.19
CA ARG A 437 -35.70 18.95 29.42
C ARG A 437 -35.71 19.22 27.92
N TRP A 438 -34.81 18.54 27.21
CA TRP A 438 -34.77 18.57 25.75
C TRP A 438 -35.88 17.70 25.17
N GLN A 439 -36.56 18.23 24.13
CA GLN A 439 -37.64 17.55 23.43
C GLN A 439 -37.64 17.93 21.94
N TYR A 440 -38.28 17.11 21.13
CA TYR A 440 -38.57 17.46 19.75
C TYR A 440 -39.58 18.62 19.69
N ARG A 441 -39.28 19.60 18.83
CA ARG A 441 -40.20 20.73 18.60
C ARG A 441 -40.94 20.60 17.28
N ASN A 442 -40.21 20.68 16.14
CA ASN A 442 -40.82 20.63 14.81
C ASN A 442 -39.80 20.24 13.73
N LYS A 443 -40.30 19.80 12.58
CA LYS A 443 -39.56 19.77 11.35
C LYS A 443 -39.45 21.19 10.78
N ILE A 444 -38.36 21.52 10.11
CA ILE A 444 -38.19 22.73 9.33
C ILE A 444 -38.65 22.44 7.90
N GLU A 445 -39.83 22.90 7.52
CA GLU A 445 -40.45 22.63 6.24
C GLU A 445 -39.72 23.32 5.09
N GLY A 446 -39.82 22.76 3.87
CA GLY A 446 -39.25 23.35 2.66
C GLY A 446 -37.87 22.81 2.26
N PHE A 447 -37.27 21.88 3.05
CA PHE A 447 -36.02 21.24 2.68
C PHE A 447 -35.97 19.78 3.14
N ASN A 448 -36.05 18.83 2.20
CA ASN A 448 -36.13 17.39 2.47
C ASN A 448 -34.88 16.64 1.97
N VAL A 449 -33.72 17.26 2.10
CA VAL A 449 -32.45 16.64 1.73
C VAL A 449 -31.71 16.20 2.98
N SER A 450 -31.12 14.98 2.97
CA SER A 450 -30.34 14.47 4.07
C SER A 450 -29.25 15.47 4.48
N SER A 451 -29.29 15.87 5.74
CA SER A 451 -28.53 17.00 6.30
C SER A 451 -27.46 16.48 7.25
N ARG A 452 -26.50 15.69 6.72
CA ARG A 452 -25.42 15.14 7.52
C ARG A 452 -24.43 16.20 7.95
N PHE A 453 -23.97 17.00 7.00
CA PHE A 453 -23.01 18.06 7.22
C PHE A 453 -23.69 19.41 6.99
N PHE A 454 -23.80 20.20 8.05
CA PHE A 454 -24.39 21.56 7.97
C PHE A 454 -23.65 22.52 8.89
N GLU A 455 -23.52 23.78 8.48
CA GLU A 455 -22.84 24.82 9.24
C GLU A 455 -23.57 26.15 9.12
N PHE A 456 -23.69 26.87 10.25
CA PHE A 456 -24.33 28.18 10.29
C PHE A 456 -23.40 29.27 9.73
N ILE A 457 -23.93 30.05 8.78
CA ILE A 457 -23.34 31.31 8.31
C ILE A 457 -23.73 32.42 9.28
N SER A 458 -25.01 32.46 9.63
CA SER A 458 -25.62 33.36 10.62
C SER A 458 -26.67 32.59 11.42
N PRO A 459 -27.28 33.14 12.48
CA PRO A 459 -28.27 32.41 13.25
C PRO A 459 -29.41 31.79 12.43
N THR A 460 -29.83 32.40 11.33
CA THR A 460 -30.94 31.94 10.47
C THR A 460 -30.50 31.51 9.09
N GLU A 461 -29.20 31.59 8.77
CA GLU A 461 -28.67 31.17 7.49
C GLU A 461 -27.63 30.08 7.66
N LEU A 462 -27.73 28.99 6.88
CA LEU A 462 -26.80 27.86 6.98
C LEU A 462 -26.50 27.23 5.63
N LEU A 463 -25.37 26.51 5.58
CA LEU A 463 -24.99 25.62 4.48
C LEU A 463 -25.29 24.17 4.86
N VAL A 464 -25.84 23.41 3.93
CA VAL A 464 -25.99 21.95 4.05
C VAL A 464 -25.25 21.31 2.89
N SER A 465 -24.31 20.40 3.19
CA SER A 465 -23.57 19.63 2.17
C SER A 465 -24.12 18.22 2.06
N HIS A 466 -24.43 17.83 0.83
CA HIS A 466 -24.83 16.48 0.47
C HIS A 466 -23.92 15.96 -0.64
N GLU A 467 -23.27 14.83 -0.42
CA GLU A 467 -22.21 14.29 -1.29
C GLU A 467 -22.61 14.08 -2.77
N TYR A 468 -23.89 13.82 -3.04
CA TYR A 468 -24.39 13.60 -4.42
C TYR A 468 -25.21 14.77 -4.98
N LYS A 469 -25.74 15.63 -4.10
CA LYS A 469 -26.62 16.73 -4.51
C LYS A 469 -25.91 18.08 -4.51
N GLY A 470 -24.74 18.16 -3.88
CA GLY A 470 -23.92 19.36 -3.73
C GLY A 470 -24.25 20.15 -2.45
N VAL A 471 -23.83 21.40 -2.39
CA VAL A 471 -24.00 22.28 -1.24
C VAL A 471 -25.21 23.19 -1.45
N PHE A 472 -26.04 23.32 -0.42
CA PHE A 472 -27.22 24.17 -0.40
C PHE A 472 -27.06 25.25 0.68
N ARG A 473 -27.38 26.46 0.33
CA ARG A 473 -27.52 27.57 1.26
C ARG A 473 -29.00 27.77 1.56
N LEU A 474 -29.35 27.75 2.82
CA LEU A 474 -30.71 27.82 3.30
C LEU A 474 -30.89 29.05 4.15
N GLN A 475 -31.97 29.79 3.90
CA GLN A 475 -32.46 30.85 4.80
C GLN A 475 -33.66 30.32 5.55
N LEU A 476 -33.57 30.33 6.88
CA LEU A 476 -34.68 29.97 7.78
C LEU A 476 -35.50 31.21 8.14
N ASN A 477 -36.77 31.01 8.49
CA ASN A 477 -37.55 32.04 9.18
C ASN A 477 -37.15 32.14 10.65
N ASP A 478 -37.50 33.22 11.32
CA ASP A 478 -37.13 33.53 12.72
C ASP A 478 -37.66 32.49 13.72
N ASP A 479 -38.80 31.85 13.42
CA ASP A 479 -39.40 30.81 14.26
C ASP A 479 -38.83 29.41 14.01
N PHE A 480 -37.92 29.25 13.06
CA PHE A 480 -37.32 27.96 12.66
C PHE A 480 -38.37 26.90 12.31
N THR A 481 -39.46 27.30 11.65
CA THR A 481 -40.50 26.38 11.18
C THR A 481 -40.40 26.03 9.69
N LYS A 482 -39.76 26.90 8.90
CA LYS A 482 -39.62 26.69 7.47
C LYS A 482 -38.35 27.31 6.88
N VAL A 483 -37.88 26.73 5.80
CA VAL A 483 -36.90 27.34 4.88
C VAL A 483 -37.61 28.32 4.00
N THR A 484 -37.23 29.60 4.01
CA THR A 484 -37.78 30.66 3.18
C THR A 484 -37.13 30.76 1.82
N GLN A 485 -35.83 30.41 1.75
CA GLN A 485 -35.05 30.37 0.51
C GLN A 485 -34.10 29.18 0.50
N VAL A 486 -34.02 28.50 -0.66
CA VAL A 486 -33.06 27.43 -0.93
C VAL A 486 -32.24 27.83 -2.14
N HIS A 487 -30.92 27.93 -1.97
CA HIS A 487 -30.00 28.23 -3.04
C HIS A 487 -28.97 27.10 -3.16
N LYS A 488 -28.78 26.57 -4.36
CA LYS A 488 -27.72 25.58 -4.60
C LYS A 488 -26.44 26.30 -4.98
N GLU A 489 -25.39 26.08 -4.19
CA GLU A 489 -24.08 26.71 -4.40
C GLU A 489 -23.34 26.07 -5.58
N THR A 490 -23.31 26.76 -6.71
CA THR A 490 -22.66 26.30 -7.94
C THR A 490 -21.13 26.46 -7.90
N SER A 491 -20.62 27.31 -7.00
CA SER A 491 -19.19 27.50 -6.80
C SER A 491 -18.51 26.34 -6.02
N ALA A 492 -19.32 25.51 -5.34
CA ALA A 492 -18.84 24.32 -4.66
C ALA A 492 -18.74 23.16 -5.68
N PRO A 493 -17.55 22.58 -5.93
CA PRO A 493 -17.45 21.41 -6.76
C PRO A 493 -18.16 20.23 -6.10
N MET A 494 -18.98 19.49 -6.86
CA MET A 494 -19.53 18.24 -6.35
C MET A 494 -18.44 17.21 -6.20
N GLY A 495 -18.46 16.45 -5.11
CA GLY A 495 -17.49 15.39 -4.85
C GLY A 495 -18.08 14.33 -3.92
N ARG A 496 -17.76 13.06 -4.19
CA ARG A 496 -18.14 11.95 -3.32
C ARG A 496 -17.41 12.09 -1.98
N LYS A 497 -18.10 11.76 -0.90
CA LYS A 497 -17.56 11.82 0.47
C LYS A 497 -17.06 13.22 0.88
N SER A 498 -17.56 14.28 0.24
CA SER A 498 -17.24 15.65 0.60
C SER A 498 -17.98 16.07 1.87
N ALA A 499 -17.39 16.96 2.64
CA ALA A 499 -18.01 17.49 3.87
C ALA A 499 -17.69 18.97 4.05
N ILE A 500 -18.58 19.64 4.79
CA ILE A 500 -18.34 20.99 5.32
C ILE A 500 -18.09 20.90 6.83
N ALA A 501 -17.23 21.77 7.32
CA ALA A 501 -17.01 21.95 8.74
C ALA A 501 -16.63 23.39 9.03
N LYS A 502 -16.84 23.82 10.25
CA LYS A 502 -16.45 25.15 10.73
C LYS A 502 -15.04 25.10 11.28
N TYR A 503 -14.14 25.88 10.70
CA TYR A 503 -12.83 26.17 11.25
C TYR A 503 -12.86 27.58 11.84
N ARG A 504 -12.97 27.70 13.16
CA ARG A 504 -13.21 28.99 13.83
C ARG A 504 -14.47 29.67 13.28
N ASN A 505 -14.31 30.83 12.65
CA ASN A 505 -15.41 31.58 12.05
C ASN A 505 -15.57 31.37 10.54
N GLU A 506 -14.72 30.53 9.92
CA GLU A 506 -14.78 30.22 8.51
C GLU A 506 -15.48 28.88 8.29
N ILE A 507 -16.21 28.75 7.18
CA ILE A 507 -16.76 27.46 6.75
C ILE A 507 -15.88 26.91 5.65
N TRP A 508 -15.38 25.71 5.88
CA TRP A 508 -14.50 25.00 4.98
C TRP A 508 -15.21 23.82 4.32
N TYR A 509 -14.94 23.59 3.08
CA TYR A 509 -15.47 22.48 2.30
C TYR A 509 -14.32 21.68 1.73
N PHE A 510 -14.27 20.40 2.05
CA PHE A 510 -13.19 19.51 1.63
C PHE A 510 -13.73 18.44 0.67
N THR A 511 -13.07 18.32 -0.50
CA THR A 511 -13.44 17.42 -1.59
C THR A 511 -12.18 16.81 -2.22
N GLU A 512 -12.37 15.88 -3.16
CA GLU A 512 -11.28 15.35 -3.98
C GLU A 512 -10.50 16.41 -4.79
N LYS A 513 -11.14 17.56 -5.05
CA LYS A 513 -10.51 18.70 -5.75
C LYS A 513 -9.72 19.61 -4.82
N GLY A 514 -9.77 19.37 -3.52
CA GLY A 514 -9.06 20.14 -2.51
C GLY A 514 -9.95 20.78 -1.46
N LEU A 515 -9.36 21.75 -0.78
CA LEU A 515 -9.99 22.52 0.27
C LEU A 515 -10.51 23.84 -0.28
N PHE A 516 -11.76 24.17 0.05
CA PHE A 516 -12.44 25.40 -0.34
C PHE A 516 -12.90 26.15 0.91
N LYS A 517 -12.79 27.48 0.91
CA LYS A 517 -13.31 28.34 1.94
C LYS A 517 -14.52 29.09 1.45
N TYR A 518 -15.56 29.18 2.30
CA TYR A 518 -16.76 29.92 1.97
C TYR A 518 -16.57 31.42 2.28
N ASN A 519 -16.71 32.26 1.25
CA ASN A 519 -16.71 33.70 1.41
C ASN A 519 -18.13 34.19 1.66
N THR A 520 -18.40 34.68 2.86
CA THR A 520 -19.72 35.12 3.28
C THR A 520 -20.20 36.40 2.60
N THR A 521 -19.30 37.25 2.06
CA THR A 521 -19.64 38.48 1.35
C THR A 521 -20.07 38.19 -0.09
N THR A 522 -19.35 37.29 -0.77
CA THR A 522 -19.63 36.96 -2.18
C THR A 522 -20.53 35.73 -2.32
N HIS A 523 -20.83 35.06 -1.25
CA HIS A 523 -21.54 33.77 -1.17
C HIS A 523 -20.94 32.70 -2.13
N LYS A 524 -19.62 32.60 -2.18
CA LYS A 524 -18.92 31.65 -3.07
C LYS A 524 -17.89 30.86 -2.30
N PHE A 525 -17.72 29.60 -2.70
CA PHE A 525 -16.55 28.79 -2.31
C PHE A 525 -15.35 29.16 -3.17
N VAL A 526 -14.25 29.43 -2.52
CA VAL A 526 -12.96 29.75 -3.15
C VAL A 526 -11.95 28.69 -2.72
N GLN A 527 -11.24 28.11 -3.67
CA GLN A 527 -10.23 27.12 -3.39
C GLN A 527 -9.03 27.77 -2.70
N ASP A 528 -8.57 27.16 -1.63
CA ASP A 528 -7.27 27.45 -1.02
C ASP A 528 -6.22 26.54 -1.66
N GLU A 529 -5.55 27.05 -2.70
CA GLU A 529 -4.56 26.30 -3.44
C GLU A 529 -3.36 25.91 -2.58
N ALA A 530 -2.90 26.79 -1.69
CA ALA A 530 -1.75 26.54 -0.84
C ALA A 530 -2.01 25.38 0.16
N LEU A 531 -3.15 25.42 0.84
CA LEU A 531 -3.54 24.33 1.74
C LEU A 531 -3.85 23.04 0.96
N THR A 532 -4.46 23.14 -0.21
CA THR A 532 -4.73 21.98 -1.08
C THR A 532 -3.43 21.30 -1.50
N GLN A 533 -2.45 22.07 -1.96
CA GLN A 533 -1.13 21.54 -2.31
C GLN A 533 -0.44 20.90 -1.11
N GLN A 534 -0.48 21.55 0.05
CA GLN A 534 0.12 20.98 1.28
C GLN A 534 -0.58 19.69 1.70
N LEU A 535 -1.92 19.61 1.62
CA LEU A 535 -2.69 18.41 1.98
C LEU A 535 -2.31 17.24 1.07
N PHE A 536 -2.29 17.45 -0.24
CA PHE A 536 -2.07 16.40 -1.23
C PHE A 536 -0.62 16.24 -1.69
N HIS A 537 0.31 16.99 -1.08
CA HIS A 537 1.72 16.77 -1.39
C HIS A 537 2.14 15.32 -1.07
N GLN A 538 2.43 14.55 -2.10
CA GLN A 538 2.77 13.12 -2.03
C GLN A 538 1.71 12.25 -1.33
N ASP A 539 0.45 12.68 -1.38
CA ASP A 539 -0.68 11.95 -0.79
C ASP A 539 -1.92 12.07 -1.69
N SER A 540 -2.95 11.30 -1.40
CA SER A 540 -4.19 11.29 -2.16
C SER A 540 -5.42 11.44 -1.26
N TYR A 541 -6.49 11.90 -1.87
CA TYR A 541 -7.78 12.05 -1.22
C TYR A 541 -8.35 10.71 -0.75
N LEU A 542 -8.84 10.66 0.48
CA LEU A 542 -9.59 9.54 1.03
C LEU A 542 -11.06 9.92 1.23
N SER A 543 -11.29 10.96 2.01
CA SER A 543 -12.61 11.52 2.28
C SER A 543 -12.51 13.01 2.63
N GLY A 544 -13.65 13.73 2.56
CA GLY A 544 -13.76 15.12 2.99
C GLY A 544 -14.12 15.29 4.45
N THR A 545 -14.17 14.20 5.22
CA THR A 545 -14.53 14.27 6.64
C THR A 545 -13.53 15.14 7.39
N LEU A 546 -14.07 16.18 8.06
CA LEU A 546 -13.34 17.09 8.93
C LEU A 546 -13.90 16.96 10.35
N VAL A 547 -13.05 16.54 11.28
CA VAL A 547 -13.45 16.34 12.68
C VAL A 547 -12.92 17.49 13.53
N GLN A 548 -13.77 18.06 14.35
CA GLN A 548 -13.40 19.16 15.25
C GLN A 548 -12.45 18.67 16.35
N GLY A 549 -11.30 19.31 16.47
CA GLY A 549 -10.36 19.12 17.58
C GLY A 549 -10.73 19.96 18.80
N LYS A 550 -10.06 19.72 19.94
CA LYS A 550 -10.24 20.49 21.18
C LYS A 550 -9.78 21.94 21.10
N ASP A 551 -8.79 22.21 20.29
CA ASP A 551 -8.14 23.51 20.11
C ASP A 551 -8.77 24.35 18.98
N GLU A 552 -10.05 24.10 18.64
CA GLU A 552 -10.74 24.63 17.47
C GLU A 552 -10.06 24.32 16.13
N GLY A 553 -9.06 23.44 16.14
CA GLY A 553 -8.45 22.88 14.94
C GLY A 553 -9.34 21.82 14.30
N LEU A 554 -8.96 21.39 13.12
CA LEU A 554 -9.63 20.30 12.40
C LEU A 554 -8.67 19.12 12.18
N TRP A 555 -9.24 17.93 12.19
CA TRP A 555 -8.60 16.72 11.76
C TRP A 555 -9.13 16.34 10.38
N ALA A 556 -8.23 16.07 9.45
CA ALA A 556 -8.54 15.58 8.10
C ALA A 556 -7.85 14.23 7.86
N PHE A 557 -8.40 13.44 6.92
CA PHE A 557 -7.94 12.09 6.64
C PHE A 557 -7.60 11.96 5.16
N THR A 558 -6.35 11.58 4.87
CA THR A 558 -5.88 11.28 3.53
C THR A 558 -5.53 9.80 3.43
N GLN A 559 -5.18 9.32 2.25
CA GLN A 559 -4.87 7.90 2.04
C GLN A 559 -3.72 7.41 2.94
N HIS A 560 -2.72 8.27 3.16
CA HIS A 560 -1.51 7.88 3.88
C HIS A 560 -1.32 8.61 5.22
N ASN A 561 -2.13 9.65 5.53
CA ASN A 561 -1.93 10.45 6.72
C ASN A 561 -3.21 10.75 7.49
N ILE A 562 -3.05 10.99 8.80
CA ILE A 562 -3.97 11.81 9.60
C ILE A 562 -3.36 13.21 9.67
N VAL A 563 -4.14 14.23 9.36
CA VAL A 563 -3.67 15.61 9.28
C VAL A 563 -4.37 16.46 10.33
N LYS A 564 -3.61 17.04 11.25
CA LYS A 564 -4.10 18.07 12.17
C LYS A 564 -3.90 19.44 11.52
N ILE A 565 -4.98 20.18 11.39
CA ILE A 565 -5.01 21.55 10.89
C ILE A 565 -5.23 22.46 12.10
N ALA A 566 -4.23 23.22 12.44
CA ALA A 566 -4.27 24.13 13.59
C ALA A 566 -3.73 25.51 13.22
N GLN A 567 -3.95 26.51 14.06
CA GLN A 567 -3.41 27.85 13.84
C GLN A 567 -1.88 27.84 13.98
N GLY A 568 -1.21 28.55 13.11
CA GLY A 568 0.21 28.87 13.25
C GLY A 568 0.50 29.61 14.55
N LYS A 569 1.65 29.33 15.16
CA LYS A 569 2.05 29.96 16.43
C LYS A 569 2.44 31.43 16.30
N LEU A 570 2.84 31.85 15.10
CA LEU A 570 3.34 33.21 14.83
C LEU A 570 2.35 34.06 14.04
N ASP A 571 1.49 33.43 13.30
CA ASP A 571 0.50 34.05 12.44
C ASP A 571 -0.84 33.31 12.51
N ASN A 572 -1.86 33.89 11.88
CA ASN A 572 -3.19 33.25 11.83
C ASN A 572 -3.35 32.26 10.67
N VAL A 573 -2.26 31.97 9.95
CA VAL A 573 -2.28 31.04 8.82
C VAL A 573 -2.42 29.60 9.35
N PRO A 574 -3.38 28.82 8.85
CA PRO A 574 -3.51 27.41 9.22
C PRO A 574 -2.25 26.63 8.87
N GLN A 575 -1.74 25.86 9.81
CA GLN A 575 -0.63 24.95 9.64
C GLN A 575 -1.09 23.50 9.67
N LEU A 576 -0.53 22.70 8.78
CA LEU A 576 -0.81 21.28 8.69
C LEU A 576 0.29 20.48 9.35
N LYS A 577 -0.09 19.64 10.31
CA LYS A 577 0.79 18.64 10.89
C LYS A 577 0.30 17.28 10.45
N LYS A 578 1.09 16.60 9.63
CA LYS A 578 0.79 15.25 9.13
C LYS A 578 1.37 14.20 10.07
N MET A 579 0.60 13.17 10.32
CA MET A 579 1.03 11.93 10.95
C MET A 579 0.84 10.82 9.93
N PRO A 580 1.92 10.23 9.42
CA PRO A 580 1.81 9.11 8.51
C PRO A 580 1.15 7.94 9.22
N LEU A 581 0.02 7.52 8.68
CA LEU A 581 -0.71 6.34 9.11
C LEU A 581 -1.70 5.97 8.01
N SER A 582 -1.40 4.91 7.27
CA SER A 582 -2.19 4.54 6.09
C SER A 582 -3.63 4.16 6.43
N ALA A 583 -4.55 4.42 5.52
CA ALA A 583 -5.96 4.04 5.67
C ALA A 583 -6.14 2.52 5.85
N SER A 584 -5.28 1.71 5.24
CA SER A 584 -5.28 0.25 5.39
C SER A 584 -4.94 -0.19 6.81
N PHE A 585 -3.99 0.47 7.47
CA PHE A 585 -3.66 0.20 8.87
C PHE A 585 -4.76 0.73 9.81
N ARG A 586 -5.26 1.96 9.58
CA ARG A 586 -6.35 2.56 10.35
C ARG A 586 -7.65 1.77 10.24
N LYS A 587 -7.80 0.96 9.19
CA LYS A 587 -9.07 0.28 8.85
C LYS A 587 -10.25 1.23 8.86
N ASP A 588 -10.07 2.36 8.16
CA ASP A 588 -11.04 3.45 8.12
C ASP A 588 -12.41 3.00 7.61
N LEU A 589 -13.43 3.57 8.21
CA LEU A 589 -14.78 3.61 7.66
C LEU A 589 -14.86 4.85 6.75
N VAL A 590 -14.47 4.68 5.49
CA VAL A 590 -14.26 5.81 4.57
C VAL A 590 -15.52 6.66 4.40
N GLY A 591 -15.40 7.94 4.73
CA GLY A 591 -16.50 8.89 4.80
C GLY A 591 -17.19 8.93 6.17
N TYR A 592 -16.75 8.09 7.11
CA TYR A 592 -17.22 8.06 8.50
C TYR A 592 -16.03 8.04 9.47
N GLU A 593 -14.92 8.57 9.05
CA GLU A 593 -13.75 8.70 9.90
C GLU A 593 -14.13 9.52 11.13
N ASN A 594 -13.72 9.05 12.30
CA ASN A 594 -13.93 9.73 13.55
C ASN A 594 -12.65 9.69 14.38
N LEU A 595 -12.36 10.80 15.00
CA LEU A 595 -11.24 10.94 15.91
C LEU A 595 -11.72 11.80 17.09
N TYR A 596 -11.49 11.30 18.29
CA TYR A 596 -11.80 12.02 19.52
C TYR A 596 -10.52 12.33 20.29
N GLU A 597 -10.17 13.59 20.38
CA GLU A 597 -9.04 14.08 21.17
C GLU A 597 -9.51 14.31 22.61
N TYR A 598 -9.19 13.39 23.54
CA TYR A 598 -9.65 13.51 24.95
C TYR A 598 -8.70 14.35 25.81
N ARG A 599 -7.41 14.45 25.43
CA ARG A 599 -6.41 15.41 25.93
C ARG A 599 -5.65 15.95 24.73
N GLU A 600 -4.86 17.01 24.91
CA GLU A 600 -4.02 17.54 23.85
C GLU A 600 -3.06 16.47 23.30
N GLY A 601 -3.29 16.07 22.06
CA GLY A 601 -2.55 15.05 21.36
C GLY A 601 -2.93 13.60 21.68
N ASP A 602 -3.68 13.32 22.76
CA ASP A 602 -4.17 11.98 23.09
C ASP A 602 -5.48 11.72 22.34
N CYS A 603 -5.45 10.77 21.42
CA CYS A 603 -6.52 10.52 20.47
C CYS A 603 -7.10 9.10 20.60
N LEU A 604 -8.40 9.00 20.37
CA LEU A 604 -9.11 7.76 20.07
C LEU A 604 -9.62 7.85 18.63
N LEU A 605 -9.31 6.85 17.82
CA LEU A 605 -9.74 6.72 16.43
C LEU A 605 -10.60 5.48 16.30
N GLY A 606 -11.84 5.63 15.87
CA GLY A 606 -12.71 4.50 15.55
C GLY A 606 -12.28 3.82 14.25
N THR A 607 -12.41 2.49 14.24
CA THR A 607 -12.06 1.64 13.10
C THR A 607 -13.22 0.73 12.71
N SER A 608 -13.11 0.02 11.60
CA SER A 608 -14.12 -0.96 11.18
C SER A 608 -14.21 -2.19 12.10
N THR A 609 -13.25 -2.39 13.00
CA THR A 609 -13.17 -3.58 13.87
C THR A 609 -12.90 -3.22 15.34
N GLY A 610 -13.30 -2.04 15.78
CA GLY A 610 -13.04 -1.53 17.13
C GLY A 610 -12.50 -0.10 17.11
N PHE A 611 -11.45 0.17 17.86
CA PHE A 611 -10.81 1.49 17.88
C PHE A 611 -9.31 1.40 18.21
N MET A 612 -8.59 2.48 17.95
CA MET A 612 -7.22 2.63 18.39
C MET A 612 -7.04 3.90 19.24
N SER A 613 -6.10 3.84 20.16
CA SER A 613 -5.63 4.98 20.96
C SER A 613 -4.18 5.28 20.58
N PHE A 614 -3.82 6.57 20.51
CA PHE A 614 -2.45 7.00 20.23
C PHE A 614 -2.20 8.43 20.70
N VAL A 615 -0.92 8.77 20.82
CA VAL A 615 -0.45 10.13 21.10
C VAL A 615 0.12 10.74 19.84
N PHE A 616 -0.58 11.70 19.26
CA PHE A 616 -0.27 12.28 17.96
C PHE A 616 1.17 12.82 17.84
N ASN A 617 1.71 13.40 18.90
CA ASN A 617 3.03 14.03 18.89
C ASN A 617 4.20 13.05 19.16
N GLN A 618 3.92 11.79 19.49
CA GLN A 618 4.93 10.77 19.83
C GLN A 618 5.31 9.87 18.66
N VAL A 619 4.66 10.02 17.53
CA VAL A 619 5.01 9.25 16.33
C VAL A 619 6.26 9.85 15.71
N THR A 620 7.40 9.21 15.93
CA THR A 620 8.69 9.58 15.34
C THR A 620 9.04 8.59 14.23
N HIS A 621 9.64 9.10 13.16
CA HIS A 621 10.08 8.28 12.04
C HIS A 621 11.59 8.17 12.05
N THR A 622 12.09 6.94 12.10
CA THR A 622 13.50 6.64 11.86
C THR A 622 13.70 6.48 10.36
N PRO A 623 14.62 7.21 9.75
CA PRO A 623 14.93 7.00 8.34
C PRO A 623 15.61 5.65 8.15
N TYR A 624 15.18 4.90 7.14
CA TYR A 624 15.74 3.61 6.77
C TYR A 624 16.58 3.73 5.51
N GLU A 625 17.66 2.97 5.43
CA GLU A 625 18.46 2.86 4.23
C GLU A 625 17.84 1.87 3.23
N VAL A 626 17.86 2.23 1.95
CA VAL A 626 17.43 1.35 0.88
C VAL A 626 18.62 0.57 0.33
N HIS A 627 18.42 -0.72 0.06
CA HIS A 627 19.45 -1.61 -0.48
C HIS A 627 18.97 -2.27 -1.77
N ILE A 628 19.87 -2.41 -2.74
CA ILE A 628 19.65 -3.30 -3.89
C ILE A 628 19.98 -4.71 -3.43
N GLU A 629 19.01 -5.61 -3.49
CA GLU A 629 19.15 -6.98 -3.01
C GLU A 629 19.70 -7.91 -4.07
N HIS A 630 19.07 -7.87 -5.25
CA HIS A 630 19.46 -8.73 -6.37
C HIS A 630 19.35 -7.97 -7.69
N ILE A 631 20.27 -8.27 -8.56
CA ILE A 631 20.23 -7.82 -9.95
C ILE A 631 20.35 -9.05 -10.83
N ALA A 632 19.49 -9.14 -11.83
CA ALA A 632 19.56 -10.19 -12.82
C ALA A 632 19.46 -9.61 -14.23
N SER A 633 20.19 -10.20 -15.18
CA SER A 633 20.04 -9.94 -16.60
C SER A 633 19.52 -11.16 -17.33
N SER A 634 18.86 -10.95 -18.44
CA SER A 634 18.48 -12.03 -19.35
C SER A 634 18.50 -11.58 -20.82
N ARG A 635 18.57 -12.55 -21.72
CA ARG A 635 18.18 -12.36 -23.13
C ARG A 635 16.66 -12.43 -23.25
N VAL A 636 16.12 -12.03 -24.38
CA VAL A 636 14.66 -12.01 -24.63
C VAL A 636 14.00 -13.36 -24.34
N GLU A 637 14.68 -14.47 -24.65
CA GLU A 637 14.18 -15.84 -24.38
C GLU A 637 15.14 -16.65 -23.47
N GLY A 638 15.99 -15.97 -22.70
CA GLY A 638 17.03 -16.62 -21.90
C GLY A 638 16.65 -16.71 -20.42
N ALA A 639 17.28 -17.64 -19.72
CA ALA A 639 17.21 -17.74 -18.26
C ALA A 639 17.81 -16.49 -17.60
N LEU A 640 17.26 -16.11 -16.44
CA LEU A 640 17.79 -15.04 -15.59
C LEU A 640 19.21 -15.40 -15.10
N ARG A 641 20.15 -14.51 -15.29
CA ARG A 641 21.52 -14.61 -14.79
C ARG A 641 21.75 -13.59 -13.70
N ALA A 642 22.09 -14.02 -12.51
CA ALA A 642 22.45 -13.14 -11.40
C ALA A 642 23.71 -12.33 -11.73
N ILE A 643 23.70 -11.05 -11.30
CA ILE A 643 24.78 -10.10 -11.49
C ILE A 643 25.40 -9.78 -10.15
N ALA A 644 26.73 -9.73 -10.11
CA ALA A 644 27.47 -9.41 -8.91
C ALA A 644 27.29 -7.92 -8.51
N LEU A 645 26.97 -7.67 -7.23
CA LEU A 645 26.69 -6.33 -6.72
C LEU A 645 27.97 -5.51 -6.43
N ASP A 646 29.11 -6.18 -6.25
CA ASP A 646 30.41 -5.58 -5.90
C ASP A 646 31.21 -5.04 -7.08
N THR A 647 30.72 -5.25 -8.31
CA THR A 647 31.42 -4.86 -9.53
C THR A 647 31.05 -3.43 -9.91
N LYS A 648 32.05 -2.53 -9.99
CA LYS A 648 31.84 -1.10 -10.22
C LYS A 648 31.43 -0.74 -11.65
N GLU A 649 31.86 -1.53 -12.64
CA GLU A 649 31.50 -1.34 -14.05
C GLU A 649 31.30 -2.71 -14.70
N ILE A 650 30.10 -3.00 -15.14
CA ILE A 650 29.78 -4.22 -15.84
C ILE A 650 29.32 -3.87 -17.25
N GLU A 651 29.96 -4.48 -18.22
CA GLU A 651 29.57 -4.38 -19.61
C GLU A 651 28.78 -5.61 -20.05
N PHE A 652 27.62 -5.37 -20.63
CA PHE A 652 26.74 -6.42 -21.15
C PHE A 652 26.70 -6.39 -22.66
N ASN A 653 26.48 -7.58 -23.25
CA ASN A 653 26.24 -7.70 -24.66
C ASN A 653 24.88 -7.09 -25.03
N HIS A 654 24.75 -6.52 -26.20
CA HIS A 654 23.48 -5.96 -26.69
C HIS A 654 22.32 -6.96 -26.69
N THR A 655 22.59 -8.26 -26.61
CA THR A 655 21.58 -9.33 -26.50
C THR A 655 21.16 -9.60 -25.03
N GLU A 656 21.96 -9.17 -24.04
CA GLU A 656 21.68 -9.31 -22.61
C GLU A 656 21.17 -7.96 -22.10
N ASN A 657 20.00 -7.56 -22.54
CA ASN A 657 19.47 -6.21 -22.38
C ASN A 657 18.16 -6.14 -21.60
N ASN A 658 17.76 -7.23 -20.94
CA ASN A 658 16.69 -7.23 -19.97
C ASN A 658 17.29 -7.28 -18.57
N PHE A 659 16.85 -6.37 -17.69
CA PHE A 659 17.36 -6.26 -16.34
C PHE A 659 16.22 -6.27 -15.33
N THR A 660 16.43 -7.03 -14.27
CA THR A 660 15.53 -7.02 -13.11
C THR A 660 16.31 -6.55 -11.90
N PHE A 661 15.81 -5.53 -11.22
CA PHE A 661 16.35 -5.01 -9.97
C PHE A 661 15.37 -5.29 -8.86
N SER A 662 15.82 -5.94 -7.80
CA SER A 662 15.07 -6.11 -6.56
C SER A 662 15.74 -5.32 -5.47
N TYR A 663 14.96 -4.63 -4.67
CA TYR A 663 15.45 -3.73 -3.63
C TYR A 663 14.56 -3.82 -2.40
N SER A 664 15.08 -3.45 -1.24
CA SER A 664 14.34 -3.50 0.00
C SER A 664 14.75 -2.40 0.98
N VAL A 665 13.90 -2.21 1.96
CA VAL A 665 14.16 -1.46 3.18
C VAL A 665 13.85 -2.38 4.34
N PRO A 666 14.76 -2.59 5.29
CA PRO A 666 14.52 -3.44 6.45
C PRO A 666 13.64 -2.73 7.49
N ALA A 667 12.44 -2.33 7.07
CA ALA A 667 11.41 -1.72 7.90
C ALA A 667 10.32 -2.77 8.20
N TYR A 668 10.23 -3.19 9.46
CA TYR A 668 9.38 -4.30 9.86
C TYR A 668 8.04 -3.86 10.45
N CYS A 669 7.94 -2.61 10.87
CA CYS A 669 6.71 -2.04 11.38
C CYS A 669 5.70 -1.84 10.25
N GLY A 670 4.77 -2.77 10.07
CA GLY A 670 3.74 -2.74 9.02
C GLY A 670 2.73 -1.59 9.14
N MET A 671 2.89 -0.67 10.10
CA MET A 671 2.07 0.55 10.20
C MET A 671 2.33 1.50 9.04
N PHE A 672 3.53 1.47 8.48
CA PHE A 672 3.95 2.34 7.39
C PHE A 672 4.38 1.49 6.21
N PRO A 673 3.66 1.52 5.10
CA PRO A 673 4.11 0.83 3.90
C PRO A 673 5.43 1.42 3.42
N SER A 674 6.35 0.54 3.04
CA SER A 674 7.56 0.92 2.34
C SER A 674 7.22 1.15 0.88
N VAL A 675 7.45 2.36 0.39
CA VAL A 675 7.27 2.70 -1.02
C VAL A 675 8.58 3.13 -1.63
N TYR A 676 8.74 2.85 -2.91
CA TYR A 676 9.98 3.02 -3.64
C TYR A 676 9.78 3.92 -4.84
N GLN A 677 10.82 4.67 -5.16
CA GLN A 677 10.97 5.34 -6.44
C GLN A 677 12.28 4.91 -7.07
N TYR A 678 12.27 4.66 -8.35
CA TYR A 678 13.47 4.36 -9.12
C TYR A 678 13.65 5.32 -10.29
N LYS A 679 14.87 5.41 -10.77
CA LYS A 679 15.24 6.15 -11.95
C LYS A 679 16.35 5.39 -12.69
N LEU A 680 16.19 5.18 -13.98
CA LEU A 680 17.26 4.66 -14.83
C LEU A 680 17.84 5.83 -15.63
N LYS A 681 18.94 6.43 -15.12
CA LYS A 681 19.69 7.44 -15.88
C LYS A 681 20.19 6.81 -17.17
N GLY A 682 20.15 7.57 -18.26
CA GLY A 682 20.43 7.08 -19.60
C GLY A 682 19.16 6.71 -20.37
N LEU A 683 18.02 6.46 -19.69
CA LEU A 683 16.73 6.21 -20.31
C LEU A 683 15.67 7.22 -19.88
N TYR A 684 15.59 7.53 -18.58
CA TYR A 684 14.59 8.44 -18.00
C TYR A 684 15.26 9.62 -17.28
N GLU A 685 14.71 10.83 -17.44
CA GLU A 685 15.19 12.03 -16.74
C GLU A 685 14.53 12.22 -15.38
N HIS A 686 13.35 11.65 -15.17
CA HIS A 686 12.56 11.82 -13.97
C HIS A 686 12.51 10.52 -13.14
N TRP A 687 12.22 10.66 -11.85
CA TRP A 687 11.90 9.55 -10.99
C TRP A 687 10.53 8.95 -11.37
N SER A 688 10.37 7.64 -11.17
CA SER A 688 9.06 6.99 -11.25
C SER A 688 8.09 7.55 -10.20
N ASP A 689 6.82 7.21 -10.29
CA ASP A 689 5.91 7.39 -9.18
C ASP A 689 6.30 6.49 -7.99
N TRP A 690 5.83 6.85 -6.78
CA TRP A 690 6.00 6.01 -5.61
C TRP A 690 5.16 4.75 -5.73
N SER A 691 5.76 3.58 -5.51
CA SER A 691 5.11 2.27 -5.60
C SER A 691 5.55 1.37 -4.45
N GLU A 692 4.67 0.48 -3.99
CA GLU A 692 5.00 -0.57 -3.02
C GLU A 692 5.80 -1.73 -3.66
N GLU A 693 5.90 -1.76 -4.98
CA GLU A 693 6.66 -2.80 -5.68
C GLU A 693 8.15 -2.67 -5.39
N ALA A 694 8.72 -3.72 -4.83
CA ALA A 694 10.14 -3.83 -4.49
C ALA A 694 11.00 -4.44 -5.61
N THR A 695 10.44 -4.54 -6.80
CA THR A 695 11.11 -5.09 -7.98
C THR A 695 10.69 -4.32 -9.21
N VAL A 696 11.66 -3.99 -10.06
CA VAL A 696 11.41 -3.38 -11.37
C VAL A 696 12.12 -4.17 -12.45
N ARG A 697 11.47 -4.30 -13.59
CA ARG A 697 12.02 -4.96 -14.77
C ARG A 697 12.07 -3.98 -15.93
N PHE A 698 13.25 -3.89 -16.56
CA PHE A 698 13.47 -3.18 -17.79
C PHE A 698 13.70 -4.19 -18.90
N GLU A 699 12.92 -4.09 -19.94
CA GLU A 699 13.01 -5.01 -21.07
C GLU A 699 13.56 -4.27 -22.31
N ASN A 700 14.40 -4.97 -23.04
CA ASN A 700 14.93 -4.54 -24.33
C ASN A 700 15.60 -3.17 -24.30
N LEU A 701 16.47 -2.94 -23.30
CA LEU A 701 17.22 -1.69 -23.19
C LEU A 701 18.14 -1.49 -24.40
N PRO A 702 18.17 -0.30 -24.99
CA PRO A 702 19.12 0.04 -26.05
C PRO A 702 20.59 -0.06 -25.60
N ALA A 703 21.51 -0.10 -26.53
CA ALA A 703 22.92 0.05 -26.19
C ALA A 703 23.18 1.46 -25.65
N GLY A 704 23.84 1.54 -24.51
CA GLY A 704 24.04 2.80 -23.79
C GLY A 704 24.68 2.61 -22.43
N ASP A 705 24.88 3.72 -21.76
CA ASP A 705 25.42 3.83 -20.41
C ASP A 705 24.26 4.12 -19.46
N TYR A 706 24.09 3.28 -18.43
CA TYR A 706 22.96 3.34 -17.53
C TYR A 706 23.39 3.36 -16.08
N THR A 707 22.68 4.16 -15.29
CA THR A 707 22.77 4.08 -13.83
C THR A 707 21.38 3.91 -13.26
N PHE A 708 21.11 2.73 -12.71
CA PHE A 708 19.92 2.50 -11.93
C PHE A 708 20.07 3.17 -10.57
N LEU A 709 19.05 3.91 -10.16
CA LEU A 709 18.95 4.59 -8.88
C LEU A 709 17.64 4.22 -8.23
N VAL A 710 17.66 3.93 -6.93
CA VAL A 710 16.45 3.67 -6.14
C VAL A 710 16.55 4.38 -4.81
N ARG A 711 15.43 4.96 -4.38
CA ARG A 711 15.23 5.50 -3.04
C ARG A 711 13.93 4.99 -2.47
N ALA A 712 13.80 4.98 -1.18
CA ALA A 712 12.62 4.50 -0.48
C ALA A 712 12.02 5.58 0.42
N LYS A 713 10.76 5.39 0.77
CA LYS A 713 10.07 6.19 1.78
C LYS A 713 9.27 5.25 2.67
N VAL A 714 9.41 5.39 3.98
CA VAL A 714 8.65 4.67 5.00
C VAL A 714 7.88 5.71 5.80
N GLY A 715 6.56 5.68 5.72
CA GLY A 715 5.75 6.80 6.18
C GLY A 715 6.07 8.07 5.39
N ASP A 716 6.50 9.14 6.07
CA ASP A 716 6.95 10.40 5.44
C ASP A 716 8.48 10.49 5.32
N ALA A 717 9.22 9.59 5.95
CA ALA A 717 10.68 9.62 5.96
C ALA A 717 11.24 9.01 4.67
N VAL A 718 11.91 9.83 3.88
CA VAL A 718 12.64 9.36 2.70
C VAL A 718 13.99 8.80 3.15
N SER A 719 14.45 7.71 2.51
CA SER A 719 15.75 7.10 2.80
C SER A 719 16.89 8.13 2.71
N PRO A 720 17.84 8.13 3.66
CA PRO A 720 18.98 9.04 3.66
C PRO A 720 19.93 8.77 2.50
N ASN A 721 19.90 7.55 1.99
CA ASN A 721 20.71 7.11 0.85
C ASN A 721 19.85 6.93 -0.41
N THR A 722 20.54 6.90 -1.53
CA THR A 722 20.04 6.43 -2.81
C THR A 722 20.95 5.27 -3.25
N ALA A 723 20.39 4.06 -3.29
CA ALA A 723 21.15 2.92 -3.79
C ALA A 723 21.31 3.01 -5.31
N SER A 724 22.48 2.69 -5.81
CA SER A 724 22.81 2.84 -7.23
C SER A 724 23.57 1.64 -7.78
N PHE A 725 23.33 1.37 -9.06
CA PHE A 725 24.08 0.37 -9.83
C PHE A 725 24.33 0.89 -11.23
N HIS A 726 25.59 0.87 -11.64
CA HIS A 726 26.05 1.35 -12.95
C HIS A 726 26.37 0.19 -13.88
N PHE A 727 25.93 0.27 -15.14
CA PHE A 727 26.20 -0.74 -16.16
C PHE A 727 26.15 -0.16 -17.56
N VAL A 728 26.85 -0.81 -18.49
CA VAL A 728 26.94 -0.41 -19.89
C VAL A 728 26.46 -1.56 -20.77
N ILE A 729 25.59 -1.27 -21.72
CA ILE A 729 25.17 -2.20 -22.77
C ILE A 729 25.94 -1.83 -24.06
N ARG A 730 26.79 -2.75 -24.50
CA ARG A 730 27.63 -2.56 -25.70
C ARG A 730 26.77 -2.46 -26.96
N LYS A 731 27.18 -1.61 -27.86
CA LYS A 731 26.60 -1.56 -29.23
C LYS A 731 26.84 -2.88 -29.94
N PRO A 732 25.88 -3.35 -30.74
CA PRO A 732 26.12 -4.50 -31.61
C PRO A 732 27.27 -4.15 -32.58
N TRP A 733 28.04 -5.17 -32.99
CA TRP A 733 29.25 -5.01 -33.83
C TRP A 733 28.96 -4.17 -35.09
N TYR A 734 27.76 -4.35 -35.67
CA TYR A 734 27.34 -3.65 -36.86
C TYR A 734 26.95 -2.16 -36.63
N ALA A 735 26.69 -1.75 -35.40
CA ALA A 735 26.34 -0.38 -35.00
C ALA A 735 27.48 0.34 -34.26
N THR A 736 28.70 -0.27 -34.25
CA THR A 736 29.87 0.41 -33.68
C THR A 736 30.33 1.56 -34.56
N ASN A 737 30.98 2.57 -33.96
CA ASN A 737 31.47 3.75 -34.70
C ASN A 737 32.42 3.34 -35.83
N VAL A 738 33.18 2.26 -35.65
CA VAL A 738 34.07 1.70 -36.68
C VAL A 738 33.26 1.14 -37.87
N MET A 739 32.18 0.41 -37.58
CA MET A 739 31.32 -0.11 -38.65
C MET A 739 30.52 0.97 -39.35
N ILE A 740 30.05 1.98 -38.62
CA ILE A 740 29.39 3.17 -39.20
C ILE A 740 30.40 3.88 -40.16
N ALA A 741 31.64 4.10 -39.71
CA ALA A 741 32.68 4.66 -40.56
C ALA A 741 32.96 3.77 -41.79
N PHE A 742 32.95 2.45 -41.60
CA PHE A 742 33.11 1.51 -42.71
C PHE A 742 31.92 1.58 -43.68
N TYR A 743 30.66 1.68 -43.19
CA TYR A 743 29.50 1.85 -44.10
C TYR A 743 29.55 3.16 -44.85
N ILE A 744 29.97 4.27 -44.17
CA ILE A 744 30.18 5.56 -44.85
C ILE A 744 31.27 5.44 -45.90
N ALA A 745 32.41 4.79 -45.59
CA ALA A 745 33.49 4.58 -46.55
C ALA A 745 33.03 3.70 -47.72
N LEU A 746 32.23 2.66 -47.44
CA LEU A 746 31.68 1.79 -48.48
C LEU A 746 30.69 2.53 -49.37
N LEU A 747 29.84 3.39 -48.78
CA LEU A 747 28.92 4.25 -49.53
C LEU A 747 29.70 5.25 -50.41
N CYS A 748 30.73 5.90 -49.83
CA CYS A 748 31.60 6.81 -50.57
C CYS A 748 32.31 6.06 -51.72
N GLY A 749 32.82 4.85 -51.43
CA GLY A 749 33.41 4.00 -52.47
C GLY A 749 32.42 3.65 -53.59
N LEU A 750 31.18 3.29 -53.21
CA LEU A 750 30.10 3.02 -54.15
C LEU A 750 29.79 4.26 -55.03
N LEU A 751 29.69 5.43 -54.37
CA LEU A 751 29.44 6.68 -55.04
C LEU A 751 30.58 7.04 -56.01
N LEU A 752 31.84 6.78 -55.61
CA LEU A 752 33.01 6.96 -56.49
C LEU A 752 32.99 6.00 -57.69
N VAL A 753 32.61 4.74 -57.50
CA VAL A 753 32.42 3.75 -58.58
C VAL A 753 31.30 4.19 -59.49
N VAL A 754 30.13 4.59 -58.94
CA VAL A 754 29.02 5.10 -59.75
C VAL A 754 29.45 6.36 -60.50
N HIS A 755 30.17 7.27 -59.84
CA HIS A 755 30.70 8.47 -60.48
C HIS A 755 31.69 8.14 -61.57
N ARG A 756 32.56 7.13 -61.36
CA ARG A 756 33.54 6.69 -62.41
C ARG A 756 32.84 6.01 -63.56
N VAL A 757 31.85 5.15 -63.30
CA VAL A 757 31.01 4.54 -64.35
C VAL A 757 30.23 5.61 -65.09
N TYR A 758 29.65 6.58 -64.36
CA TYR A 758 28.97 7.73 -64.98
C TYR A 758 29.91 8.57 -65.85
N ARG A 759 31.14 8.85 -65.32
CA ARG A 759 32.15 9.58 -66.12
C ARG A 759 32.57 8.81 -67.36
N VAL A 760 32.75 7.48 -67.27
CA VAL A 760 33.09 6.64 -68.41
C VAL A 760 31.91 6.57 -69.37
N HIS A 761 30.69 6.44 -68.81
CA HIS A 761 29.47 6.45 -69.66
C HIS A 761 29.25 7.80 -70.35
N TYR A 762 29.45 8.91 -69.57
CA TYR A 762 29.33 10.27 -70.05
C TYR A 762 30.37 10.58 -71.13
N LYS A 763 31.62 10.12 -70.91
CA LYS A 763 32.65 10.27 -71.95
C LYS A 763 32.36 9.45 -73.22
N ARG A 764 31.77 8.26 -73.04
CA ARG A 764 31.29 7.45 -74.18
C ARG A 764 30.08 8.07 -74.87
N HIS A 765 29.16 8.60 -74.05
CA HIS A 765 27.95 9.26 -74.52
C HIS A 765 28.32 10.58 -75.27
N LYS A 766 29.26 11.35 -74.69
CA LYS A 766 29.72 12.62 -75.27
C LYS A 766 30.37 12.38 -76.62
N LYS A 767 31.16 11.28 -76.69
CA LYS A 767 31.75 10.88 -78.07
C LYS A 767 30.65 10.41 -79.08
N LYS A 768 29.58 9.77 -78.55
CA LYS A 768 28.41 9.44 -79.43
C LYS A 768 27.58 10.64 -79.77
N VAL A 769 27.34 11.54 -78.85
CA VAL A 769 26.57 12.78 -79.09
C VAL A 769 27.29 13.77 -79.98
N GLU A 770 28.63 13.80 -79.89
CA GLU A 770 29.41 14.59 -80.90
C GLU A 770 29.32 14.02 -82.32
N GLN A 771 29.17 12.73 -82.45
CA GLN A 771 28.93 12.08 -83.77
C GLN A 771 27.48 12.15 -84.24
N GLU A 772 26.50 12.29 -83.32
CA GLU A 772 25.07 12.44 -83.64
C GLU A 772 24.66 13.90 -83.84
N LYS A 773 25.34 14.87 -83.24
CA LYS A 773 25.06 16.30 -83.40
C LYS A 773 25.28 16.80 -84.80
N GLU A 774 26.13 16.16 -85.60
CA GLU A 774 26.23 16.44 -87.03
C GLU A 774 25.08 15.87 -87.85
N LYS A 775 24.31 14.90 -87.34
CA LYS A 775 23.11 14.39 -87.98
C LYS A 775 21.81 15.02 -87.57
N GLU A 776 21.75 15.67 -86.38
CA GLU A 776 20.53 16.09 -85.78
C GLU A 776 20.15 17.56 -86.06
N LEU A 777 21.03 18.35 -86.55
CA LEU A 777 20.77 19.73 -87.01
C LEU A 777 19.77 19.82 -88.18
N ALA A 778 19.45 18.65 -88.76
CA ALA A 778 18.49 18.59 -89.90
C ALA A 778 17.09 18.16 -89.47
N LEU A 779 16.88 17.68 -88.16
CA LEU A 779 15.60 17.12 -87.73
C LEU A 779 14.88 17.97 -86.62
N MET A 780 15.51 19.02 -86.10
CA MET A 780 15.06 19.78 -84.94
C MET A 780 14.05 20.93 -85.26
N GLN A 781 13.50 20.97 -86.42
CA GLN A 781 12.42 21.94 -86.72
C GLN A 781 10.97 21.35 -86.60
N LEU A 782 10.83 20.05 -86.31
CA LEU A 782 9.48 19.44 -86.35
C LEU A 782 8.94 18.89 -85.00
N GLU A 783 9.74 18.92 -83.94
CA GLU A 783 9.32 18.29 -82.66
C GLU A 783 9.04 19.21 -81.48
N ASN A 784 9.16 20.53 -81.65
CA ASN A 784 9.02 21.47 -80.50
C ASN A 784 7.60 21.68 -79.99
N ASP A 785 6.61 21.24 -80.77
CA ASP A 785 5.18 21.47 -80.34
C ASP A 785 4.59 20.33 -79.56
N ARG A 786 5.25 19.17 -79.41
CA ARG A 786 4.69 18.02 -78.62
C ARG A 786 5.11 17.96 -77.18
N THR A 787 6.21 18.54 -76.83
CA THR A 787 6.84 18.38 -75.52
C THR A 787 6.23 19.28 -74.40
N VAL A 788 5.60 20.39 -74.80
CA VAL A 788 4.98 21.33 -73.89
C VAL A 788 3.68 20.78 -73.22
N MET A 789 3.00 19.88 -73.94
CA MET A 789 1.75 19.29 -73.40
C MET A 789 1.94 18.16 -72.36
N GLN A 790 3.04 17.43 -72.40
CA GLN A 790 3.30 16.29 -71.49
C GLN A 790 3.72 16.73 -70.09
N LEU A 791 4.54 17.78 -69.95
CA LEU A 791 5.01 18.31 -68.65
C LEU A 791 3.93 18.94 -67.75
N ARG A 792 2.76 19.27 -68.29
CA ARG A 792 1.63 19.81 -67.59
C ARG A 792 0.79 18.73 -66.94
N ASN A 793 0.76 17.53 -67.53
CA ASN A 793 -0.01 16.41 -66.98
C ASN A 793 0.66 15.73 -65.79
N ASP A 794 2.00 15.60 -65.79
CA ASP A 794 2.70 14.91 -64.69
C ASP A 794 2.69 15.69 -63.37
N LYS A 795 2.66 17.02 -63.43
CA LYS A 795 2.54 17.90 -62.25
C LYS A 795 1.17 17.82 -61.56
N LEU A 796 0.11 17.68 -62.35
CA LEU A 796 -1.28 17.54 -61.86
C LEU A 796 -1.47 16.15 -61.20
N GLN A 797 -0.83 15.10 -61.72
CA GLN A 797 -0.97 13.76 -61.18
C GLN A 797 -0.27 13.62 -59.82
N SER A 798 0.86 14.27 -59.60
CA SER A 798 1.60 14.32 -58.35
C SER A 798 0.87 15.06 -57.22
N GLU A 799 0.16 16.16 -57.55
CA GLU A 799 -0.67 16.90 -56.61
C GLU A 799 -1.91 16.11 -56.14
N VAL A 800 -2.52 15.33 -57.06
CA VAL A 800 -3.66 14.49 -56.75
C VAL A 800 -3.23 13.29 -55.86
N GLU A 801 -2.07 12.68 -56.09
CA GLU A 801 -1.55 11.60 -55.27
C GLU A 801 -1.16 12.08 -53.84
N SER A 802 -0.67 13.30 -53.68
CA SER A 802 -0.36 13.90 -52.41
C SER A 802 -1.63 14.14 -51.56
N LYS A 803 -2.68 14.66 -52.19
CA LYS A 803 -3.97 14.91 -51.55
C LYS A 803 -4.71 13.60 -51.18
N ASN A 804 -4.61 12.59 -52.00
CA ASN A 804 -5.15 11.26 -51.69
C ASN A 804 -4.45 10.59 -50.52
N ARG A 805 -3.14 10.79 -50.29
CA ARG A 805 -2.42 10.31 -49.13
C ARG A 805 -2.85 11.03 -47.86
N GLU A 806 -3.07 12.31 -47.88
CA GLU A 806 -3.58 13.12 -46.77
C GLU A 806 -5.00 12.67 -46.36
N LEU A 807 -5.84 12.38 -47.31
CA LEU A 807 -7.19 11.88 -47.08
C LEU A 807 -7.18 10.47 -46.45
N ALA A 808 -6.34 9.59 -46.95
CA ALA A 808 -6.16 8.24 -46.40
C ALA A 808 -5.64 8.25 -44.98
N ALA A 809 -4.72 9.14 -44.62
CA ALA A 809 -4.20 9.30 -43.26
C ALA A 809 -5.27 9.77 -42.27
N THR A 810 -6.13 10.73 -42.70
CA THR A 810 -7.24 11.23 -41.85
C THR A 810 -8.30 10.17 -41.65
N THR A 811 -8.61 9.39 -42.67
CA THR A 811 -9.57 8.27 -42.59
C THR A 811 -9.07 7.19 -41.63
N MET A 812 -7.78 6.82 -41.71
CA MET A 812 -7.19 5.84 -40.82
C MET A 812 -7.11 6.31 -39.37
N SER A 813 -6.95 7.60 -39.13
CA SER A 813 -6.99 8.19 -37.78
C SER A 813 -8.39 8.05 -37.15
N ILE A 814 -9.45 8.32 -37.94
CA ILE A 814 -10.83 8.16 -37.46
C ILE A 814 -11.17 6.69 -37.20
N VAL A 815 -10.71 5.77 -38.05
CA VAL A 815 -10.89 4.32 -37.84
C VAL A 815 -10.25 3.88 -36.51
N ARG A 816 -8.99 4.23 -36.27
CA ARG A 816 -8.28 3.87 -35.02
C ARG A 816 -8.95 4.45 -33.78
N LYS A 817 -9.42 5.69 -33.84
CA LYS A 817 -10.17 6.32 -32.73
C LYS A 817 -11.44 5.51 -32.42
N ASN A 818 -12.20 5.16 -33.45
CA ASN A 818 -13.46 4.44 -33.30
C ASN A 818 -13.26 2.98 -32.84
N GLU A 819 -12.22 2.30 -33.29
CA GLU A 819 -11.86 0.95 -32.80
C GLU A 819 -11.47 0.96 -31.33
N LEU A 820 -10.73 1.96 -30.90
CA LEU A 820 -10.33 2.13 -29.50
C LEU A 820 -11.55 2.42 -28.61
N LEU A 821 -12.46 3.28 -29.08
CA LEU A 821 -13.71 3.58 -28.37
C LEU A 821 -14.65 2.36 -28.32
N MET A 822 -14.68 1.54 -29.38
CA MET A 822 -15.42 0.29 -29.39
C MET A 822 -14.87 -0.75 -28.43
N SER A 823 -13.56 -0.89 -28.35
CA SER A 823 -12.93 -1.81 -27.39
C SER A 823 -13.17 -1.39 -25.94
N ILE A 824 -13.19 -0.09 -25.66
CA ILE A 824 -13.57 0.47 -24.36
C ILE A 824 -15.04 0.17 -24.05
N LYS A 825 -15.91 0.32 -25.03
CA LYS A 825 -17.35 0.00 -24.90
C LYS A 825 -17.59 -1.48 -24.58
N GLU A 826 -16.92 -2.38 -25.27
CA GLU A 826 -17.02 -3.82 -25.01
C GLU A 826 -16.48 -4.19 -23.62
N ALA A 827 -15.37 -3.59 -23.20
CA ALA A 827 -14.82 -3.78 -21.87
C ALA A 827 -15.75 -3.28 -20.76
N LEU A 828 -16.45 -2.17 -21.00
CA LEU A 828 -17.44 -1.60 -20.07
C LEU A 828 -18.73 -2.43 -20.01
N LEU A 829 -19.16 -3.00 -21.12
CA LEU A 829 -20.34 -3.88 -21.15
C LEU A 829 -20.10 -5.21 -20.42
N SER A 830 -18.85 -5.68 -20.42
CA SER A 830 -18.47 -6.92 -19.70
C SER A 830 -18.28 -6.72 -18.19
N SER A 831 -18.11 -5.50 -17.72
CA SER A 831 -17.83 -5.17 -16.30
C SER A 831 -19.05 -4.73 -15.47
N GLY A 832 -20.22 -4.60 -16.04
CA GLY A 832 -21.49 -4.44 -15.31
C GLY A 832 -21.76 -3.08 -14.64
N ASN A 833 -20.83 -2.15 -14.65
CA ASN A 833 -20.94 -0.89 -13.91
C ASN A 833 -20.49 0.32 -14.75
N GLY A 834 -21.36 0.89 -15.55
CA GLY A 834 -20.90 2.08 -16.26
C GLY A 834 -21.90 2.71 -17.26
N LYS A 835 -23.18 2.80 -16.94
CA LYS A 835 -24.18 3.36 -17.87
C LYS A 835 -23.87 4.79 -18.33
N GLU A 836 -23.33 5.64 -17.45
CA GLU A 836 -22.97 7.04 -17.80
C GLU A 836 -21.73 7.13 -18.69
N VAL A 837 -20.75 6.26 -18.47
CA VAL A 837 -19.53 6.24 -19.30
C VAL A 837 -19.83 5.64 -20.68
N LEU A 838 -20.75 4.70 -20.77
CA LEU A 838 -21.21 4.14 -22.04
C LEU A 838 -21.86 5.21 -22.92
N HIS A 839 -22.60 6.15 -22.33
CA HIS A 839 -23.23 7.26 -23.09
C HIS A 839 -22.16 8.20 -23.65
N ILE A 840 -21.14 8.53 -22.86
CA ILE A 840 -20.00 9.37 -23.30
C ILE A 840 -19.21 8.70 -24.43
N VAL A 841 -19.05 7.38 -24.38
CA VAL A 841 -18.38 6.62 -25.44
C VAL A 841 -19.23 6.61 -26.72
N ASP A 842 -20.53 6.41 -26.59
CA ASP A 842 -21.45 6.42 -27.73
C ASP A 842 -21.54 7.80 -28.40
N ASP A 843 -21.57 8.88 -27.63
CA ASP A 843 -21.58 10.25 -28.16
C ASP A 843 -20.26 10.60 -28.89
N ASN A 844 -19.13 10.04 -28.47
CA ASN A 844 -17.84 10.30 -29.12
C ASN A 844 -17.53 9.39 -30.32
N ILE A 845 -18.23 8.26 -30.48
CA ILE A 845 -18.12 7.40 -31.68
C ILE A 845 -18.79 8.05 -32.90
N ASN A 846 -19.79 8.90 -32.68
CA ASN A 846 -20.59 9.52 -33.73
C ASN A 846 -20.49 11.06 -33.75
N SER A 847 -19.38 11.66 -33.40
CA SER A 847 -19.29 13.12 -33.40
C SER A 847 -19.46 13.66 -34.84
N GLU A 848 -20.49 14.48 -35.04
CA GLU A 848 -20.76 15.14 -36.32
C GLU A 848 -19.58 15.99 -36.80
N GLY A 849 -18.76 16.51 -35.89
CA GLY A 849 -17.59 17.30 -36.21
C GLY A 849 -16.47 16.52 -36.94
N ASP A 850 -16.27 15.24 -36.66
CA ASP A 850 -15.28 14.41 -37.38
C ASP A 850 -15.71 14.17 -38.85
N TRP A 851 -17.03 14.10 -39.07
CA TRP A 851 -17.56 13.93 -40.40
C TRP A 851 -17.52 15.22 -41.21
N GLU A 852 -17.85 16.35 -40.63
CA GLU A 852 -17.79 17.64 -41.31
C GLU A 852 -16.38 17.98 -41.76
N HIS A 853 -15.39 17.79 -40.88
CA HIS A 853 -13.98 17.99 -41.20
C HIS A 853 -13.48 17.05 -42.30
N PHE A 854 -13.86 15.78 -42.23
CA PHE A 854 -13.52 14.82 -43.28
C PHE A 854 -14.17 15.17 -44.63
N GLN A 855 -15.43 15.58 -44.61
CA GLN A 855 -16.14 15.97 -45.82
C GLN A 855 -15.53 17.21 -46.46
N GLU A 856 -15.06 18.15 -45.66
CA GLU A 856 -14.38 19.36 -46.15
C GLU A 856 -13.07 19.04 -46.88
N ILE A 857 -12.24 18.16 -46.33
CA ILE A 857 -11.01 17.70 -46.96
C ILE A 857 -11.32 16.92 -48.23
N PHE A 858 -12.34 16.06 -48.21
CA PHE A 858 -12.75 15.30 -49.40
C PHE A 858 -13.25 16.22 -50.51
N ASN A 859 -14.02 17.23 -50.20
CA ASN A 859 -14.52 18.22 -51.19
C ASN A 859 -13.40 19.04 -51.80
N GLN A 860 -12.31 19.28 -51.09
CA GLN A 860 -11.12 19.95 -51.66
C GLN A 860 -10.36 19.03 -52.61
N THR A 861 -10.44 17.72 -52.45
CA THR A 861 -9.66 16.74 -53.22
C THR A 861 -10.44 16.26 -54.47
N ASP A 862 -11.74 16.06 -54.40
CA ASP A 862 -12.57 15.57 -55.49
C ASP A 862 -13.88 16.41 -55.58
N ARG A 863 -13.73 17.66 -55.99
CA ARG A 863 -14.80 18.69 -56.00
C ARG A 863 -16.02 18.33 -56.83
N ASP A 864 -15.82 17.56 -57.89
CA ASP A 864 -16.87 17.26 -58.84
C ASP A 864 -17.61 15.98 -58.49
N PHE A 865 -17.05 15.10 -57.67
CA PHE A 865 -17.65 13.80 -57.38
C PHE A 865 -19.00 13.92 -56.71
N LEU A 866 -19.12 14.69 -55.63
CA LEU A 866 -20.41 14.89 -54.94
C LEU A 866 -21.47 15.56 -55.79
N THR A 867 -21.07 16.48 -56.62
CA THR A 867 -21.99 17.17 -57.57
C THR A 867 -22.48 16.20 -58.61
N ARG A 868 -21.58 15.39 -59.21
CA ARG A 868 -21.95 14.33 -60.18
C ARG A 868 -22.82 13.26 -59.52
N LEU A 869 -22.46 12.80 -58.32
CA LEU A 869 -23.21 11.80 -57.60
C LEU A 869 -24.65 12.25 -57.33
N LYS A 870 -24.84 13.49 -56.84
CA LYS A 870 -26.18 14.05 -56.56
C LYS A 870 -26.99 14.31 -57.83
N ASN A 871 -26.35 14.71 -58.90
CA ASN A 871 -27.04 14.94 -60.19
C ASN A 871 -27.51 13.63 -60.82
N LEU A 872 -26.71 12.56 -60.70
CA LEU A 872 -27.04 11.25 -61.26
C LEU A 872 -28.00 10.44 -60.39
N HIS A 873 -27.96 10.66 -59.07
CA HIS A 873 -28.75 9.92 -58.09
C HIS A 873 -29.32 10.86 -57.04
N PRO A 874 -30.33 11.66 -57.34
CA PRO A 874 -30.89 12.69 -56.45
C PRO A 874 -31.59 12.11 -55.19
N ASP A 875 -32.03 10.86 -55.24
CA ASP A 875 -32.76 10.21 -54.17
C ASP A 875 -31.86 9.62 -53.06
N LEU A 876 -30.55 9.87 -53.08
CA LEU A 876 -29.65 9.39 -52.06
C LEU A 876 -29.73 10.19 -50.77
N THR A 877 -29.91 9.49 -49.67
CA THR A 877 -29.92 10.10 -48.31
C THR A 877 -28.51 10.50 -47.89
N PRO A 878 -28.34 11.39 -46.89
CA PRO A 878 -27.02 11.77 -46.39
C PRO A 878 -26.16 10.57 -45.98
N ASN A 879 -26.76 9.51 -45.43
CA ASN A 879 -26.09 8.28 -45.08
C ASN A 879 -25.70 7.42 -46.30
N ASP A 880 -26.42 7.49 -47.37
CA ASP A 880 -26.06 6.85 -48.63
C ASP A 880 -24.87 7.57 -49.28
N ILE A 881 -24.84 8.91 -49.19
CA ILE A 881 -23.72 9.74 -49.67
C ILE A 881 -22.46 9.47 -48.87
N LYS A 882 -22.55 9.33 -47.52
CA LYS A 882 -21.42 8.91 -46.67
C LYS A 882 -20.84 7.59 -47.17
N LEU A 883 -21.67 6.62 -47.42
CA LEU A 883 -21.24 5.31 -47.93
C LEU A 883 -20.60 5.43 -49.32
N CYS A 884 -21.09 6.26 -50.22
CA CYS A 884 -20.50 6.52 -51.55
C CYS A 884 -19.10 7.15 -51.43
N ILE A 885 -18.91 8.09 -50.52
CA ILE A 885 -17.62 8.72 -50.29
C ILE A 885 -16.57 7.67 -49.79
N TYR A 886 -16.94 6.81 -48.86
CA TYR A 886 -16.08 5.75 -48.39
C TYR A 886 -15.75 4.72 -49.48
N LEU A 887 -16.70 4.41 -50.33
CA LEU A 887 -16.48 3.55 -51.51
C LEU A 887 -15.60 4.25 -52.56
N ARG A 888 -15.72 5.57 -52.72
CA ARG A 888 -14.85 6.37 -53.62
C ARG A 888 -13.39 6.35 -53.17
N LEU A 889 -13.18 6.24 -51.84
CA LEU A 889 -11.84 6.05 -51.26
C LEU A 889 -11.36 4.59 -51.30
N ASN A 890 -12.11 3.72 -51.94
CA ASN A 890 -11.83 2.28 -52.09
C ASN A 890 -11.73 1.53 -50.78
N LEU A 891 -12.47 1.95 -49.73
CA LEU A 891 -12.50 1.27 -48.44
C LEU A 891 -13.36 0.00 -48.50
N SER A 892 -12.87 -1.07 -47.88
CA SER A 892 -13.57 -2.34 -47.78
C SER A 892 -14.74 -2.24 -46.78
N SER A 893 -15.69 -3.16 -46.85
CA SER A 893 -16.81 -3.22 -45.89
C SER A 893 -16.36 -3.39 -44.45
N LYS A 894 -15.19 -4.00 -44.19
CA LYS A 894 -14.61 -4.12 -42.86
C LYS A 894 -14.09 -2.79 -42.34
N GLU A 895 -13.53 -1.98 -43.19
CA GLU A 895 -13.01 -0.64 -42.84
C GLU A 895 -14.14 0.41 -42.76
N ILE A 896 -15.23 0.24 -43.51
CA ILE A 896 -16.41 1.12 -43.46
C ILE A 896 -17.27 0.85 -42.22
N ALA A 897 -17.31 -0.38 -41.71
CA ALA A 897 -18.13 -0.77 -40.57
C ALA A 897 -17.88 0.10 -39.34
N PRO A 898 -16.61 0.26 -38.88
CA PRO A 898 -16.31 1.14 -37.75
C PRO A 898 -16.55 2.63 -38.02
N LEU A 899 -16.44 3.08 -39.28
CA LEU A 899 -16.71 4.47 -39.66
C LEU A 899 -18.20 4.85 -39.62
N LEU A 900 -19.06 3.86 -39.81
CA LEU A 900 -20.50 4.01 -39.74
C LEU A 900 -21.12 3.49 -38.43
N ASN A 901 -20.29 3.00 -37.53
CA ASN A 901 -20.70 2.38 -36.25
C ASN A 901 -21.77 1.28 -36.44
N ILE A 902 -21.57 0.39 -37.39
CA ILE A 902 -22.49 -0.72 -37.68
C ILE A 902 -21.65 -2.01 -37.95
N SER A 903 -22.30 -3.16 -37.88
CA SER A 903 -21.63 -4.41 -38.21
C SER A 903 -21.24 -4.49 -39.68
N THR A 904 -20.20 -5.23 -40.03
CA THR A 904 -19.75 -5.47 -41.41
C THR A 904 -20.91 -6.01 -42.25
N GLN A 905 -21.74 -6.87 -41.66
CA GLN A 905 -22.93 -7.40 -42.29
C GLN A 905 -23.96 -6.33 -42.59
N SER A 906 -24.10 -5.35 -41.71
CA SER A 906 -24.99 -4.19 -41.92
C SER A 906 -24.46 -3.27 -43.04
N VAL A 907 -23.15 -3.14 -43.20
CA VAL A 907 -22.53 -2.41 -44.31
C VAL A 907 -22.85 -3.11 -45.62
N GLU A 908 -22.73 -4.43 -45.70
CA GLU A 908 -23.09 -5.20 -46.92
C GLU A 908 -24.57 -5.05 -47.28
N ILE A 909 -25.44 -5.06 -46.29
CA ILE A 909 -26.87 -4.81 -46.51
C ILE A 909 -27.09 -3.37 -47.02
N LYS A 910 -26.39 -2.38 -46.47
CA LYS A 910 -26.44 -0.99 -46.94
C LYS A 910 -25.90 -0.84 -48.37
N ARG A 911 -24.79 -1.52 -48.70
CA ARG A 911 -24.23 -1.57 -50.05
C ARG A 911 -25.23 -2.18 -51.05
N TYR A 912 -25.88 -3.27 -50.66
CA TYR A 912 -26.91 -3.91 -51.46
C TYR A 912 -28.10 -2.97 -51.71
N ARG A 913 -28.58 -2.26 -50.67
CA ARG A 913 -29.67 -1.28 -50.77
C ARG A 913 -29.25 -0.08 -51.62
N LEU A 914 -28.02 0.43 -51.46
CA LEU A 914 -27.47 1.53 -52.22
C LEU A 914 -27.40 1.17 -53.72
N ARG A 915 -26.90 -0.03 -54.03
CA ARG A 915 -26.85 -0.57 -55.38
C ARG A 915 -28.25 -0.58 -56.01
N LYS A 916 -29.26 -1.04 -55.26
CA LYS A 916 -30.67 -1.06 -55.74
C LYS A 916 -31.20 0.35 -55.95
N LYS A 917 -30.89 1.29 -55.08
CA LYS A 917 -31.27 2.69 -55.16
C LYS A 917 -30.65 3.39 -56.37
N MET A 918 -29.42 3.01 -56.73
CA MET A 918 -28.70 3.56 -57.89
C MET A 918 -29.06 2.86 -59.20
N LEU A 919 -30.00 1.93 -59.19
CA LEU A 919 -30.48 1.17 -60.33
C LEU A 919 -29.37 0.43 -61.11
N LEU A 920 -28.30 -0.04 -60.40
CA LEU A 920 -27.20 -0.75 -61.03
C LEU A 920 -27.56 -2.18 -61.44
N GLU A 921 -27.21 -2.58 -62.66
CA GLU A 921 -27.43 -3.95 -63.18
C GLU A 921 -26.68 -5.00 -62.35
N ARG A 922 -27.12 -6.31 -62.38
CA ARG A 922 -26.54 -7.39 -61.58
C ARG A 922 -25.04 -7.64 -61.81
N ASN A 923 -24.53 -7.37 -62.99
CA ASN A 923 -23.13 -7.60 -63.40
C ASN A 923 -22.21 -6.38 -63.09
N GLN A 924 -22.73 -5.22 -62.64
CA GLN A 924 -21.96 -4.01 -62.42
C GLN A 924 -21.56 -3.91 -60.93
N ASN A 925 -20.28 -3.87 -60.64
CA ASN A 925 -19.79 -3.72 -59.29
C ASN A 925 -20.05 -2.29 -58.76
N LEU A 926 -20.63 -2.18 -57.54
CA LEU A 926 -20.95 -0.90 -56.95
C LEU A 926 -19.69 -0.05 -56.66
N THR A 927 -18.61 -0.69 -56.18
CA THR A 927 -17.37 0.05 -55.89
C THR A 927 -16.74 0.56 -57.17
N ASP A 928 -16.67 -0.29 -58.19
CA ASP A 928 -16.11 0.10 -59.50
C ASP A 928 -16.94 1.22 -60.17
N TYR A 929 -18.25 1.20 -59.98
CA TYR A 929 -19.12 2.24 -60.47
C TYR A 929 -18.84 3.59 -59.77
N ILE A 930 -18.77 3.57 -58.44
CA ILE A 930 -18.46 4.73 -57.60
C ILE A 930 -17.04 5.28 -57.91
N LEU A 931 -16.07 4.41 -58.16
CA LEU A 931 -14.69 4.79 -58.50
C LEU A 931 -14.59 5.43 -59.89
N LYS A 932 -15.53 5.12 -60.79
CA LYS A 932 -15.56 5.70 -62.16
C LYS A 932 -16.38 6.98 -62.24
N LEU A 933 -17.22 7.22 -61.22
CA LEU A 933 -18.08 8.41 -61.16
C LEU A 933 -17.26 9.66 -60.79
#